data_abb61fddac8b88b5d6b0afc5fea61082
#
_entry.id   abb61fddac8b88b5d6b0afc5fea61082
#
_cell.length_a   1.000
_cell.length_b   1.000
_cell.length_c   1.000
_cell.angle_alpha   90.00
_cell.angle_beta   90.00
_cell.angle_gamma   90.00
#
_symmetry.space_group_name_H-M   'P 1'
#
loop_
_entity.id
_entity.type
_entity.pdbx_description
1 polymer ?
#
loop_
_entity_poly.entity_id
_entity_poly.type
_entity_poly.pdbx_seq_one_letter_code
_entity_poly.pdbx_strand_id
1 'polypeptide(L)'
;MNLFEHTHQSQIRKEAPLADRMRPRTIEEFVGQSHIFAPGRLLRRAIQADQLSSLIFYGPPGTGKTTLARIIANTTQAEFLSINAVLSGVGDIRNCIETARKVRTEHQRRSVLFVDEVHRFNKAQQDAMLPHVENGTVILIGATTENPYFEVNKSLVSRSRIFQLQSLTTSEVEKILENALEDNERGFGNIKVDLLAEARSHLANVAAGDARAALNSLELAVLTSQADSDGTLRITLEIAEESIQQRAVLYDKDGDAHFDTISAFIKSMRGSDPDAALFWMAKMVEAGEDPRFIFRRMLIFASEDVGMADPRALGVVASAAQAFDYVGMPEGRFHLAQACLYLSTAPKSNSAFAFFDAISAVRKEQSDEVPDSLKDASRDSQGFGHGEGYLYPHAYRDHWVAQQYLPDVLQGRIFYQPSEQGFEATVRENVTKYREAQLASFHSLSAAEKSGFSNYWEARTLDSSGELLNEIREKITEISRLSRNSLALVLNAGDGLLLGELIRQISDETVYALVETESEKQLLYGMYEKSSSGIKPVVVADKSGNPASFKIDDLLFDRVVGRNVLHNQNDKASFLKTVSKWISAEGLAILAENVPSLGQRLSNLIPQDSLDSEFCQKLILAEDEIYNNPQNPRCNWTPETLQDQLEAENWSIDYWHVKEYSTPVMIRKEHVEQWFNAQTEKQYSGYLHELSSFISQEQLQVLNECFRKEIAGKVVEWRSVCLFMRLIKNFSNE
;
A
#
# COMPACT_ATOMS: atom_id res chain seq x y z
N MET A 1 33.93 36.17 42.47
CA MET A 1 34.37 36.54 41.15
C MET A 1 35.46 37.58 41.24
N ASN A 2 36.65 37.28 40.71
CA ASN A 2 37.81 38.15 40.82
C ASN A 2 37.69 39.30 39.79
N LEU A 3 38.13 40.51 40.12
CA LEU A 3 38.09 41.69 39.23
C LEU A 3 38.71 41.45 37.86
N PHE A 4 39.70 40.56 37.79
CA PHE A 4 40.35 40.09 36.55
C PHE A 4 39.44 39.21 35.69
N GLU A 5 38.61 38.38 36.29
CA GLU A 5 37.64 37.55 35.58
C GLU A 5 36.52 38.41 34.93
N HIS A 6 36.13 39.50 35.64
CA HIS A 6 35.12 40.41 35.11
C HIS A 6 35.64 41.22 33.91
N THR A 7 36.92 41.65 34.00
CA THR A 7 37.59 42.42 32.91
C THR A 7 37.82 41.50 31.68
N HIS A 8 38.24 40.27 31.92
CA HIS A 8 38.46 39.30 30.86
C HIS A 8 37.16 38.87 30.17
N GLN A 9 36.09 38.66 30.93
CA GLN A 9 34.76 38.37 30.34
C GLN A 9 34.19 39.55 29.59
N SER A 10 34.43 40.80 30.00
CA SER A 10 33.98 41.99 29.28
C SER A 10 34.75 42.19 27.96
N GLN A 11 36.03 41.80 27.93
CA GLN A 11 36.86 41.88 26.74
C GLN A 11 36.48 40.79 25.71
N ILE A 12 36.25 39.57 26.14
CA ILE A 12 35.77 38.47 25.30
C ILE A 12 34.40 38.81 24.68
N ARG A 13 33.51 39.46 25.44
CA ARG A 13 32.22 39.91 24.93
C ARG A 13 32.31 41.00 23.86
N LYS A 14 33.35 41.87 23.91
CA LYS A 14 33.58 42.90 22.89
C LYS A 14 34.19 42.32 21.59
N GLU A 15 34.91 41.25 21.69
CA GLU A 15 35.55 40.54 20.57
C GLU A 15 34.63 39.48 19.92
N ALA A 16 33.48 39.21 20.51
CA ALA A 16 32.52 38.25 19.93
C ALA A 16 31.90 38.82 18.64
N PRO A 17 31.56 37.96 17.64
CA PRO A 17 30.88 38.38 16.41
C PRO A 17 29.63 39.21 16.66
N LEU A 18 29.34 40.18 15.80
CA LEU A 18 28.17 41.10 15.94
C LEU A 18 26.87 40.29 16.13
N ALA A 19 26.68 39.22 15.40
CA ALA A 19 25.51 38.34 15.52
C ALA A 19 25.32 37.74 16.92
N ASP A 20 26.41 37.51 17.65
CA ASP A 20 26.33 37.03 19.04
C ASP A 20 26.15 38.19 20.04
N ARG A 21 26.79 39.34 19.81
CA ARG A 21 26.65 40.54 20.61
C ARG A 21 25.22 41.12 20.55
N MET A 22 24.64 41.17 19.36
CA MET A 22 23.30 41.67 19.08
C MET A 22 22.16 40.71 19.42
N ARG A 23 22.48 39.59 20.01
CA ARG A 23 21.47 38.59 20.38
C ARG A 23 20.46 39.20 21.38
N PRO A 24 19.13 39.22 21.08
CA PRO A 24 18.09 39.75 21.95
C PRO A 24 18.16 39.17 23.35
N ARG A 25 18.03 40.02 24.37
CA ARG A 25 18.06 39.66 25.80
C ARG A 25 16.69 39.62 26.43
N THR A 26 15.75 40.40 25.89
CA THR A 26 14.37 40.52 26.38
C THR A 26 13.35 40.20 25.28
N ILE A 27 12.10 40.06 25.69
CA ILE A 27 10.97 39.80 24.79
C ILE A 27 10.77 40.97 23.81
N GLU A 28 11.03 42.19 24.27
CA GLU A 28 10.81 43.43 23.52
C GLU A 28 11.87 43.62 22.41
N GLU A 29 13.07 43.13 22.64
CA GLU A 29 14.15 43.16 21.66
C GLU A 29 13.97 42.11 20.54
N PHE A 30 13.11 41.13 20.74
CA PHE A 30 12.95 40.00 19.80
C PHE A 30 12.13 40.41 18.58
N VAL A 31 12.74 40.47 17.44
CA VAL A 31 12.13 40.84 16.13
C VAL A 31 11.55 39.62 15.45
N GLY A 32 10.34 39.75 14.90
CA GLY A 32 9.69 38.72 14.12
C GLY A 32 8.88 37.69 14.91
N GLN A 33 8.47 36.62 14.27
CA GLN A 33 7.70 35.50 14.84
C GLN A 33 6.36 35.93 15.47
N SER A 34 5.72 36.95 14.93
CA SER A 34 4.46 37.50 15.49
C SER A 34 3.33 36.48 15.59
N HIS A 35 3.31 35.46 14.71
CA HIS A 35 2.29 34.40 14.69
C HIS A 35 2.33 33.50 15.94
N ILE A 36 3.47 33.39 16.64
CA ILE A 36 3.60 32.61 17.89
C ILE A 36 3.87 33.46 19.11
N PHE A 37 4.43 34.70 18.95
CA PHE A 37 5.01 35.46 20.03
C PHE A 37 4.37 36.88 20.25
N ALA A 38 3.39 37.26 19.41
CA ALA A 38 2.66 38.52 19.62
C ALA A 38 1.90 38.55 20.96
N PRO A 39 1.57 39.75 21.49
CA PRO A 39 0.72 39.88 22.67
C PRO A 39 -0.56 39.02 22.57
N GLY A 40 -0.88 38.28 23.64
CA GLY A 40 -2.05 37.39 23.68
C GLY A 40 -1.82 35.99 23.10
N ARG A 41 -0.72 35.72 22.40
CA ARG A 41 -0.39 34.36 21.91
C ARG A 41 0.00 33.41 23.04
N LEU A 42 -0.22 32.13 22.82
CA LEU A 42 -0.07 31.09 23.83
C LEU A 42 1.32 31.09 24.47
N LEU A 43 2.38 31.11 23.64
CA LEU A 43 3.76 31.06 24.14
C LEU A 43 4.07 32.28 25.05
N ARG A 44 3.72 33.50 24.62
CA ARG A 44 3.96 34.70 25.40
C ARG A 44 3.18 34.69 26.73
N ARG A 45 1.92 34.25 26.73
CA ARG A 45 1.12 34.11 27.95
C ARG A 45 1.71 33.07 28.91
N ALA A 46 2.20 31.91 28.37
CA ALA A 46 2.81 30.86 29.19
C ALA A 46 4.09 31.33 29.87
N ILE A 47 4.92 32.13 29.16
CA ILE A 47 6.13 32.77 29.73
C ILE A 47 5.77 33.77 30.82
N GLN A 48 4.82 34.68 30.57
CA GLN A 48 4.38 35.70 31.54
C GLN A 48 3.75 35.10 32.78
N ALA A 49 3.05 33.98 32.65
CA ALA A 49 2.43 33.25 33.76
C ALA A 49 3.38 32.31 34.50
N ASP A 50 4.63 32.19 34.08
CA ASP A 50 5.62 31.20 34.55
C ASP A 50 5.10 29.75 34.53
N GLN A 51 4.27 29.42 33.52
CA GLN A 51 3.65 28.12 33.35
C GLN A 51 4.20 27.44 32.09
N LEU A 52 5.50 27.15 32.08
CA LEU A 52 6.17 26.52 30.96
C LEU A 52 6.06 25.00 31.03
N SER A 53 5.61 24.39 29.94
CA SER A 53 5.81 22.99 29.61
C SER A 53 7.04 22.81 28.68
N SER A 54 7.48 21.59 28.42
CA SER A 54 8.52 21.36 27.43
C SER A 54 8.10 21.80 26.03
N LEU A 55 9.07 22.34 25.29
CA LEU A 55 8.87 22.98 23.98
C LEU A 55 9.82 22.38 22.95
N ILE A 56 9.41 22.38 21.70
CA ILE A 56 10.30 22.13 20.55
C ILE A 56 10.10 23.27 19.55
N PHE A 57 11.17 23.98 19.27
CA PHE A 57 11.24 24.98 18.20
C PHE A 57 11.83 24.38 16.95
N TYR A 58 11.13 24.48 15.84
CA TYR A 58 11.66 24.06 14.56
C TYR A 58 11.48 25.14 13.49
N GLY A 59 12.36 25.15 12.51
CA GLY A 59 12.34 26.11 11.42
C GLY A 59 13.74 26.48 10.93
N PRO A 60 13.88 27.35 9.90
CA PRO A 60 15.12 27.68 9.27
C PRO A 60 16.21 28.22 10.22
N PRO A 61 17.50 28.13 9.84
CA PRO A 61 18.59 28.71 10.60
C PRO A 61 18.42 30.25 10.75
N GLY A 62 19.05 30.84 11.74
CA GLY A 62 19.04 32.31 11.95
C GLY A 62 17.71 32.92 12.40
N THR A 63 16.62 32.14 12.53
CA THR A 63 15.27 32.61 12.91
C THR A 63 15.08 32.89 14.41
N GLY A 64 16.13 32.66 15.24
CA GLY A 64 16.12 33.00 16.67
C GLY A 64 15.75 31.87 17.63
N LYS A 65 15.75 30.59 17.24
CA LYS A 65 15.41 29.43 18.12
C LYS A 65 16.17 29.43 19.44
N THR A 66 17.50 29.50 19.39
CA THR A 66 18.41 29.54 20.56
C THR A 66 18.21 30.81 21.39
N THR A 67 17.98 31.94 20.71
CA THR A 67 17.74 33.22 21.34
C THR A 67 16.45 33.20 22.14
N LEU A 68 15.36 32.67 21.52
CA LEU A 68 14.06 32.59 22.20
C LEU A 68 14.13 31.68 23.42
N ALA A 69 14.87 30.55 23.36
CA ALA A 69 15.06 29.69 24.51
C ALA A 69 15.77 30.40 25.66
N ARG A 70 16.78 31.23 25.38
CA ARG A 70 17.47 32.06 26.40
C ARG A 70 16.57 33.13 26.98
N ILE A 71 15.79 33.84 26.18
CA ILE A 71 14.82 34.83 26.64
C ILE A 71 13.81 34.16 27.58
N ILE A 72 13.30 33.01 27.25
CA ILE A 72 12.38 32.25 28.10
C ILE A 72 13.00 31.92 29.45
N ALA A 73 14.21 31.37 29.45
CA ALA A 73 14.90 31.01 30.69
C ALA A 73 15.16 32.24 31.56
N ASN A 74 15.59 33.35 30.98
CA ASN A 74 15.84 34.61 31.71
C ASN A 74 14.56 35.18 32.28
N THR A 75 13.45 35.22 31.53
CA THR A 75 12.16 35.77 31.96
C THR A 75 11.57 34.95 33.10
N THR A 76 11.72 33.62 33.08
CA THR A 76 11.19 32.70 34.10
C THR A 76 12.18 32.46 35.26
N GLN A 77 13.31 33.14 35.27
CA GLN A 77 14.39 32.95 36.25
C GLN A 77 14.88 31.49 36.41
N ALA A 78 14.69 30.70 35.39
CA ALA A 78 15.12 29.30 35.35
C ALA A 78 16.63 29.25 35.08
N GLU A 79 17.30 28.22 35.63
CA GLU A 79 18.67 27.91 35.26
C GLU A 79 18.74 27.40 33.82
N PHE A 80 19.62 27.98 32.99
CA PHE A 80 19.75 27.64 31.58
C PHE A 80 20.94 26.68 31.36
N LEU A 81 20.60 25.43 31.11
CA LEU A 81 21.56 24.37 30.78
C LEU A 81 21.49 24.08 29.29
N SER A 82 22.63 24.23 28.58
CA SER A 82 22.66 24.10 27.12
C SER A 82 23.53 22.91 26.72
N ILE A 83 22.99 22.10 25.81
CA ILE A 83 23.70 20.95 25.19
C ILE A 83 23.59 21.10 23.67
N ASN A 84 24.71 20.85 22.98
CA ASN A 84 24.71 20.72 21.53
C ASN A 84 24.68 19.24 21.16
N ALA A 85 23.67 18.81 20.46
CA ALA A 85 23.45 17.40 20.14
C ALA A 85 24.55 16.80 19.23
N VAL A 86 25.28 17.63 18.47
CA VAL A 86 26.38 17.18 17.61
C VAL A 86 27.61 16.80 18.41
N LEU A 87 27.87 17.52 19.51
CA LEU A 87 29.13 17.40 20.28
C LEU A 87 28.98 16.60 21.60
N SER A 88 27.75 16.35 22.04
CA SER A 88 27.48 15.86 23.38
C SER A 88 27.00 14.40 23.40
N GLY A 89 27.45 13.65 24.42
CA GLY A 89 27.07 12.27 24.67
C GLY A 89 26.04 12.10 25.79
N VAL A 90 25.68 10.84 26.08
CA VAL A 90 24.77 10.50 27.22
C VAL A 90 25.36 10.97 28.57
N GLY A 91 26.68 11.01 28.69
CA GLY A 91 27.36 11.52 29.88
C GLY A 91 27.06 12.99 30.17
N ASP A 92 27.06 13.82 29.12
CA ASP A 92 26.76 15.25 29.23
C ASP A 92 25.31 15.51 29.62
N ILE A 93 24.39 14.73 29.07
CA ILE A 93 22.98 14.76 29.45
C ILE A 93 22.83 14.47 30.95
N ARG A 94 23.51 13.41 31.47
CA ARG A 94 23.47 13.07 32.89
C ARG A 94 24.03 14.17 33.76
N ASN A 95 25.14 14.77 33.40
CA ASN A 95 25.74 15.89 34.10
C ASN A 95 24.80 17.10 34.20
N CYS A 96 24.13 17.45 33.11
CA CYS A 96 23.12 18.52 33.10
C CYS A 96 21.92 18.19 34.01
N ILE A 97 21.48 16.95 34.02
CA ILE A 97 20.37 16.49 34.88
C ILE A 97 20.77 16.53 36.36
N GLU A 98 22.01 16.13 36.71
CA GLU A 98 22.50 16.24 38.06
C GLU A 98 22.61 17.70 38.51
N THR A 99 23.10 18.57 37.64
CA THR A 99 23.14 20.01 37.90
C THR A 99 21.71 20.57 38.11
N ALA A 100 20.76 20.19 37.28
CA ALA A 100 19.35 20.61 37.44
C ALA A 100 18.77 20.13 38.80
N ARG A 101 19.08 18.91 39.22
CA ARG A 101 18.66 18.40 40.52
C ARG A 101 19.29 19.21 41.69
N LYS A 102 20.56 19.54 41.63
CA LYS A 102 21.23 20.37 42.62
C LYS A 102 20.62 21.77 42.70
N VAL A 103 20.45 22.42 41.58
CA VAL A 103 19.79 23.74 41.47
C VAL A 103 18.40 23.71 42.08
N ARG A 104 17.63 22.68 41.82
CA ARG A 104 16.28 22.50 42.38
C ARG A 104 16.28 22.29 43.88
N THR A 105 17.26 21.51 44.39
CA THR A 105 17.37 21.18 45.83
C THR A 105 17.93 22.34 46.63
N GLU A 106 18.98 23.02 46.16
CA GLU A 106 19.73 24.05 46.86
C GLU A 106 19.14 25.44 46.70
N HIS A 107 18.58 25.72 45.49
CA HIS A 107 18.12 27.05 45.14
C HIS A 107 16.61 27.16 44.88
N GLN A 108 15.88 26.06 44.93
CA GLN A 108 14.44 25.94 44.61
C GLN A 108 14.05 26.54 43.26
N ARG A 109 15.01 26.56 42.30
CA ARG A 109 14.84 27.08 40.95
C ARG A 109 14.59 25.96 39.96
N ARG A 110 13.79 26.27 38.94
CA ARG A 110 13.59 25.35 37.80
C ARG A 110 14.80 25.40 36.88
N SER A 111 15.01 24.36 36.12
CA SER A 111 16.06 24.28 35.09
C SER A 111 15.44 24.06 33.72
N VAL A 112 15.87 24.86 32.76
CA VAL A 112 15.59 24.69 31.34
C VAL A 112 16.78 23.95 30.73
N LEU A 113 16.53 22.76 30.18
CA LEU A 113 17.51 22.03 29.39
C LEU A 113 17.28 22.37 27.91
N PHE A 114 18.14 23.21 27.36
CA PHE A 114 18.15 23.55 25.96
C PHE A 114 19.01 22.56 25.18
N VAL A 115 18.42 21.92 24.18
CA VAL A 115 19.11 20.98 23.29
C VAL A 115 19.08 21.56 21.88
N ASP A 116 20.26 22.02 21.42
CA ASP A 116 20.42 22.51 20.04
C ASP A 116 20.59 21.32 19.10
N GLU A 117 19.93 21.38 17.95
CA GLU A 117 19.89 20.33 16.92
C GLU A 117 19.43 18.96 17.48
N VAL A 118 18.32 18.97 18.24
CA VAL A 118 17.83 17.79 18.98
C VAL A 118 17.61 16.55 18.08
N HIS A 119 17.38 16.73 16.81
CA HIS A 119 17.25 15.65 15.83
C HIS A 119 18.57 14.86 15.61
N ARG A 120 19.72 15.46 15.95
CA ARG A 120 21.04 14.80 15.88
C ARG A 120 21.28 13.79 17.00
N PHE A 121 20.49 13.85 18.07
CA PHE A 121 20.54 12.84 19.11
C PHE A 121 19.98 11.50 18.62
N ASN A 122 20.73 10.43 18.88
CA ASN A 122 20.21 9.09 18.63
C ASN A 122 19.09 8.74 19.64
N LYS A 123 18.38 7.66 19.36
CA LYS A 123 17.23 7.21 20.17
C LYS A 123 17.60 7.03 21.66
N ALA A 124 18.78 6.46 21.97
CA ALA A 124 19.19 6.22 23.35
C ALA A 124 19.48 7.54 24.11
N GLN A 125 20.00 8.57 23.42
CA GLN A 125 20.22 9.91 24.00
C GLN A 125 18.88 10.61 24.25
N GLN A 126 17.93 10.52 23.30
CA GLN A 126 16.60 11.08 23.49
C GLN A 126 15.83 10.36 24.61
N ASP A 127 15.91 9.04 24.68
CA ASP A 127 15.28 8.25 25.74
C ASP A 127 15.87 8.53 27.12
N ALA A 128 17.16 8.88 27.21
CA ALA A 128 17.80 9.26 28.48
C ALA A 128 17.22 10.54 29.10
N MET A 129 16.64 11.43 28.32
CA MET A 129 16.00 12.66 28.80
C MET A 129 14.56 12.44 29.27
N LEU A 130 13.86 11.44 28.71
CA LEU A 130 12.43 11.22 28.94
C LEU A 130 12.00 11.18 30.40
N PRO A 131 12.62 10.37 31.31
CA PRO A 131 12.21 10.30 32.72
C PRO A 131 12.30 11.66 33.43
N HIS A 132 13.23 12.52 32.99
CA HIS A 132 13.51 13.81 33.62
C HIS A 132 12.62 14.94 33.11
N VAL A 133 12.11 14.79 31.88
CA VAL A 133 11.08 15.62 31.31
C VAL A 133 9.71 15.26 31.93
N GLU A 134 9.42 13.97 32.08
CA GLU A 134 8.17 13.48 32.67
C GLU A 134 7.98 13.88 34.12
N ASN A 135 9.01 13.74 34.93
CA ASN A 135 8.93 14.08 36.35
C ASN A 135 9.20 15.56 36.65
N GLY A 136 9.38 16.40 35.62
CA GLY A 136 9.60 17.84 35.74
C GLY A 136 10.94 18.22 36.39
N THR A 137 11.95 17.34 36.38
CA THR A 137 13.31 17.70 36.82
C THR A 137 13.89 18.78 35.92
N VAL A 138 13.63 18.71 34.63
CA VAL A 138 13.99 19.73 33.65
C VAL A 138 12.81 20.06 32.76
N ILE A 139 12.74 21.31 32.28
CA ILE A 139 11.88 21.75 31.19
C ILE A 139 12.72 21.65 29.92
N LEU A 140 12.37 20.72 29.00
CA LEU A 140 13.08 20.58 27.74
C LEU A 140 12.68 21.71 26.77
N ILE A 141 13.68 22.36 26.19
CA ILE A 141 13.49 23.21 24.99
C ILE A 141 14.38 22.64 23.89
N GLY A 142 13.82 21.88 23.00
CA GLY A 142 14.51 21.39 21.80
C GLY A 142 14.52 22.43 20.70
N ALA A 143 15.66 22.60 20.01
CA ALA A 143 15.74 23.35 18.75
C ALA A 143 16.14 22.42 17.62
N THR A 144 15.52 22.57 16.47
CA THR A 144 15.83 21.79 15.28
C THR A 144 15.51 22.57 14.01
N THR A 145 16.23 22.28 12.94
CA THR A 145 15.91 22.75 11.60
C THR A 145 14.96 21.80 10.88
N GLU A 146 14.86 20.55 11.34
CA GLU A 146 14.05 19.50 10.73
C GLU A 146 12.67 19.36 11.42
N ASN A 147 11.72 18.76 10.69
CA ASN A 147 10.37 18.56 11.23
C ASN A 147 10.38 17.54 12.39
N PRO A 148 10.06 17.95 13.63
CA PRO A 148 10.19 17.11 14.81
C PRO A 148 9.26 15.90 14.82
N TYR A 149 8.19 15.88 14.05
CA TYR A 149 7.29 14.72 13.95
C TYR A 149 7.95 13.50 13.31
N PHE A 150 9.01 13.72 12.52
CA PHE A 150 9.73 12.64 11.84
C PHE A 150 11.05 12.28 12.54
N GLU A 151 11.75 13.28 13.07
CA GLU A 151 13.13 13.13 13.53
C GLU A 151 13.27 13.04 15.07
N VAL A 152 12.27 13.49 15.81
CA VAL A 152 12.31 13.42 17.28
C VAL A 152 11.44 12.27 17.78
N ASN A 153 11.90 11.59 18.84
CA ASN A 153 11.17 10.49 19.47
C ASN A 153 9.73 10.88 19.80
N LYS A 154 8.78 10.08 19.35
CA LYS A 154 7.33 10.30 19.56
C LYS A 154 6.96 10.55 21.02
N SER A 155 7.69 9.94 21.97
CA SER A 155 7.49 10.15 23.40
C SER A 155 7.89 11.55 23.89
N LEU A 156 8.94 12.16 23.31
CA LEU A 156 9.29 13.56 23.56
C LEU A 156 8.32 14.52 22.87
N VAL A 157 7.94 14.24 21.63
CA VAL A 157 6.98 15.03 20.86
C VAL A 157 5.63 15.11 21.59
N SER A 158 5.11 13.99 22.08
CA SER A 158 3.82 13.94 22.78
C SER A 158 3.80 14.75 24.11
N ARG A 159 4.96 15.01 24.68
CA ARG A 159 5.15 15.74 25.96
C ARG A 159 5.61 17.18 25.76
N SER A 160 5.83 17.58 24.51
CA SER A 160 6.34 18.89 24.17
C SER A 160 5.33 19.66 23.31
N ARG A 161 5.27 20.97 23.47
CA ARG A 161 4.54 21.82 22.53
C ARG A 161 5.46 22.23 21.40
N ILE A 162 5.01 22.07 20.17
CA ILE A 162 5.80 22.35 18.99
C ILE A 162 5.43 23.72 18.44
N PHE A 163 6.44 24.54 18.17
CA PHE A 163 6.29 25.85 17.56
C PHE A 163 7.19 25.96 16.33
N GLN A 164 6.57 26.29 15.20
CA GLN A 164 7.28 26.54 13.95
C GLN A 164 7.73 28.00 13.91
N LEU A 165 9.03 28.23 13.77
CA LEU A 165 9.58 29.52 13.44
C LEU A 165 9.68 29.67 11.92
N GLN A 166 9.27 30.83 11.40
CA GLN A 166 9.33 31.14 9.99
C GLN A 166 10.59 31.98 9.68
N SER A 167 11.04 31.93 8.43
CA SER A 167 12.07 32.85 7.96
C SER A 167 11.66 34.28 8.22
N LEU A 168 12.60 35.12 8.64
CA LEU A 168 12.34 36.54 8.84
C LEU A 168 12.06 37.20 7.47
N THR A 169 11.14 38.14 7.47
CA THR A 169 10.89 38.96 6.28
C THR A 169 12.04 39.94 6.04
N THR A 170 12.20 40.42 4.81
CA THR A 170 13.22 41.44 4.49
C THR A 170 13.13 42.65 5.43
N SER A 171 11.91 43.14 5.72
CA SER A 171 11.70 44.27 6.64
C SER A 171 12.08 43.97 8.08
N GLU A 172 11.90 42.73 8.55
CA GLU A 172 12.33 42.31 9.89
C GLU A 172 13.87 42.21 9.95
N VAL A 173 14.54 41.73 8.88
CA VAL A 173 15.99 41.72 8.81
C VAL A 173 16.56 43.13 8.72
N GLU A 174 15.97 44.04 7.94
CA GLU A 174 16.36 45.46 7.89
C GLU A 174 16.26 46.09 9.27
N LYS A 175 15.20 45.80 10.03
CA LYS A 175 15.06 46.30 11.41
C LYS A 175 16.15 45.78 12.35
N ILE A 176 16.58 44.52 12.18
CA ILE A 176 17.70 43.96 12.97
C ILE A 176 19.01 44.68 12.63
N LEU A 177 19.26 44.97 11.34
CA LEU A 177 20.43 45.73 10.90
C LEU A 177 20.44 47.18 11.45
N GLU A 178 19.29 47.86 11.42
CA GLU A 178 19.10 49.20 12.04
C GLU A 178 19.39 49.15 13.53
N ASN A 179 18.80 48.21 14.29
CA ASN A 179 19.05 48.05 15.72
C ASN A 179 20.56 47.85 16.00
N ALA A 180 21.28 47.11 15.12
CA ALA A 180 22.73 46.90 15.28
C ALA A 180 23.54 48.18 15.05
N LEU A 181 23.10 49.09 14.16
CA LEU A 181 23.73 50.39 13.93
C LEU A 181 23.43 51.40 15.03
N GLU A 182 22.27 51.31 15.71
CA GLU A 182 21.85 52.20 16.75
C GLU A 182 22.34 51.82 18.17
N ASP A 183 22.64 50.52 18.42
CA ASP A 183 23.05 50.04 19.73
C ASP A 183 24.47 50.45 20.08
N ASN A 184 24.62 51.31 21.11
CA ASN A 184 25.91 51.86 21.56
C ASN A 184 26.73 50.85 22.39
N GLU A 185 26.09 49.85 22.96
CA GLU A 185 26.77 48.88 23.86
C GLU A 185 27.24 47.66 23.10
N ARG A 186 26.41 47.15 22.20
CA ARG A 186 26.60 45.84 21.55
C ARG A 186 26.87 45.97 20.05
N GLY A 187 26.36 47.02 19.43
CA GLY A 187 26.43 47.29 18.02
C GLY A 187 27.49 48.32 17.62
N PHE A 188 27.15 49.10 16.61
CA PHE A 188 28.01 50.14 16.04
C PHE A 188 27.54 51.54 16.37
N GLY A 189 26.63 51.77 17.30
CA GLY A 189 26.08 53.09 17.61
C GLY A 189 27.14 54.14 18.04
N ASN A 190 28.34 53.69 18.47
CA ASN A 190 29.45 54.59 18.77
C ASN A 190 30.28 54.98 17.55
N ILE A 191 29.98 54.50 16.36
CA ILE A 191 30.68 54.74 15.12
C ILE A 191 29.66 55.38 14.16
N LYS A 192 30.07 56.43 13.45
CA LYS A 192 29.20 57.00 12.42
C LYS A 192 29.16 56.07 11.21
N VAL A 193 28.12 55.28 11.06
CA VAL A 193 27.90 54.40 9.93
C VAL A 193 26.69 54.92 9.14
N ASP A 194 26.87 55.18 7.86
CA ASP A 194 25.82 55.53 6.90
C ASP A 194 25.56 54.32 6.01
N LEU A 195 24.60 53.47 6.37
CA LEU A 195 24.19 52.33 5.55
C LEU A 195 23.14 52.80 4.54
N LEU A 196 23.53 52.92 3.29
CA LEU A 196 22.62 53.35 2.22
C LEU A 196 21.45 52.41 2.05
N ALA A 197 20.27 52.94 1.70
CA ALA A 197 19.03 52.13 1.59
C ALA A 197 19.18 50.92 0.64
N GLU A 198 19.87 51.11 -0.48
CA GLU A 198 20.13 50.04 -1.44
C GLU A 198 21.01 48.92 -0.85
N ALA A 199 22.07 49.30 -0.13
CA ALA A 199 22.95 48.35 0.55
C ALA A 199 22.20 47.57 1.67
N ARG A 200 21.36 48.30 2.46
CA ARG A 200 20.56 47.69 3.50
C ARG A 200 19.59 46.66 2.95
N SER A 201 18.82 47.03 1.92
CA SER A 201 17.88 46.12 1.27
C SER A 201 18.61 44.93 0.61
N HIS A 202 19.80 45.16 0.06
CA HIS A 202 20.60 44.08 -0.53
C HIS A 202 21.06 43.08 0.56
N LEU A 203 21.64 43.55 1.66
CA LEU A 203 22.05 42.71 2.79
C LEU A 203 20.87 41.89 3.36
N ALA A 204 19.70 42.54 3.50
CA ALA A 204 18.50 41.87 4.01
C ALA A 204 17.93 40.82 3.05
N ASN A 205 17.92 41.10 1.75
CA ASN A 205 17.43 40.19 0.73
C ASN A 205 18.33 38.95 0.57
N VAL A 206 19.66 39.17 0.52
CA VAL A 206 20.60 38.05 0.36
C VAL A 206 20.67 37.15 1.59
N ALA A 207 20.43 37.71 2.78
CA ALA A 207 20.34 36.94 4.00
C ALA A 207 19.16 35.95 4.02
N ALA A 208 18.17 36.11 3.12
CA ALA A 208 17.03 35.19 2.96
C ALA A 208 16.32 34.84 4.28
N GLY A 209 16.23 35.79 5.21
CA GLY A 209 15.59 35.61 6.52
C GLY A 209 16.50 35.07 7.62
N ASP A 210 17.80 34.89 7.39
CA ASP A 210 18.80 34.56 8.39
C ASP A 210 19.44 35.82 8.99
N ALA A 211 19.01 36.20 10.21
CA ALA A 211 19.53 37.34 10.93
C ALA A 211 21.04 37.24 11.22
N ARG A 212 21.58 36.05 11.42
CA ARG A 212 23.01 35.82 11.70
C ARG A 212 23.85 36.14 10.46
N ALA A 213 23.41 35.66 9.30
CA ALA A 213 24.07 35.94 8.04
C ALA A 213 24.08 37.44 7.73
N ALA A 214 22.92 38.13 7.90
CA ALA A 214 22.82 39.58 7.71
C ALA A 214 23.76 40.37 8.62
N LEU A 215 23.80 40.06 9.93
CA LEU A 215 24.67 40.73 10.87
C LEU A 215 26.15 40.48 10.66
N ASN A 216 26.55 39.28 10.26
CA ASN A 216 27.94 38.97 9.92
C ASN A 216 28.39 39.72 8.67
N SER A 217 27.53 39.84 7.66
CA SER A 217 27.82 40.62 6.44
C SER A 217 27.93 42.11 6.75
N LEU A 218 27.05 42.65 7.59
CA LEU A 218 27.15 44.04 8.07
C LEU A 218 28.45 44.28 8.86
N GLU A 219 28.83 43.35 9.75
CA GLU A 219 30.06 43.44 10.53
C GLU A 219 31.26 43.52 9.64
N LEU A 220 31.34 42.64 8.61
CA LEU A 220 32.43 42.63 7.67
C LEU A 220 32.46 43.94 6.86
N ALA A 221 31.32 44.42 6.36
CA ALA A 221 31.22 45.68 5.63
C ALA A 221 31.72 46.86 6.48
N VAL A 222 31.33 46.97 7.74
CA VAL A 222 31.75 48.05 8.64
C VAL A 222 33.24 47.96 8.97
N LEU A 223 33.77 46.77 9.27
CA LEU A 223 35.18 46.57 9.67
C LEU A 223 36.18 46.74 8.53
N THR A 224 35.77 46.51 7.27
CA THR A 224 36.64 46.61 6.12
C THR A 224 36.54 47.97 5.38
N SER A 225 35.55 48.78 5.69
CA SER A 225 35.34 50.06 5.03
C SER A 225 36.25 51.14 5.65
N GLN A 226 36.65 52.12 4.82
CA GLN A 226 37.40 53.30 5.25
C GLN A 226 36.43 54.46 5.50
N ALA A 227 36.73 55.25 6.55
CA ALA A 227 35.93 56.39 6.84
C ALA A 227 36.19 57.53 5.82
N ASP A 228 35.11 58.22 5.44
CA ASP A 228 35.15 59.42 4.62
C ASP A 228 35.88 60.54 5.36
N SER A 229 36.13 61.68 4.70
CA SER A 229 36.82 62.83 5.24
C SER A 229 36.11 63.47 6.45
N ASP A 230 34.85 63.21 6.64
CA ASP A 230 34.03 63.63 7.76
C ASP A 230 33.93 62.59 8.94
N GLY A 231 34.68 61.49 8.80
CA GLY A 231 34.73 60.39 9.78
C GLY A 231 33.54 59.45 9.71
N THR A 232 32.72 59.51 8.67
CA THR A 232 31.57 58.61 8.47
C THR A 232 31.95 57.42 7.63
N LEU A 233 31.60 56.20 8.07
CA LEU A 233 31.72 54.97 7.29
C LEU A 233 30.50 54.83 6.41
N ARG A 234 30.63 55.08 5.12
CA ARG A 234 29.54 54.96 4.16
C ARG A 234 29.54 53.59 3.51
N ILE A 235 28.51 52.77 3.76
CA ILE A 235 28.34 51.42 3.19
C ILE A 235 27.46 51.55 1.94
N THR A 236 28.12 51.48 0.77
CA THR A 236 27.47 51.46 -0.55
C THR A 236 27.02 50.05 -0.93
N LEU A 237 26.24 49.95 -2.02
CA LEU A 237 25.82 48.65 -2.56
C LEU A 237 27.04 47.80 -2.92
N GLU A 238 28.07 48.35 -3.54
CA GLU A 238 29.29 47.63 -3.91
C GLU A 238 30.00 47.04 -2.68
N ILE A 239 30.13 47.81 -1.60
CA ILE A 239 30.75 47.33 -0.35
C ILE A 239 29.88 46.19 0.27
N ALA A 240 28.56 46.32 0.19
CA ALA A 240 27.65 45.26 0.68
C ALA A 240 27.78 43.98 -0.15
N GLU A 241 27.88 44.08 -1.48
CA GLU A 241 28.11 42.94 -2.37
C GLU A 241 29.46 42.23 -2.12
N GLU A 242 30.54 43.00 -1.94
CA GLU A 242 31.87 42.46 -1.61
C GLU A 242 31.90 41.78 -0.24
N SER A 243 31.15 42.32 0.73
CA SER A 243 31.09 41.78 2.09
C SER A 243 30.25 40.49 2.21
N ILE A 244 29.46 40.22 1.21
CA ILE A 244 28.75 38.95 1.04
C ILE A 244 29.68 38.00 0.29
N GLN A 245 30.73 37.49 0.94
CA GLN A 245 31.62 36.49 0.32
C GLN A 245 30.83 35.31 -0.20
N GLN A 246 30.85 35.13 -1.53
CA GLN A 246 30.21 34.19 -2.38
C GLN A 246 28.69 34.38 -2.52
N ARG A 247 28.25 34.46 -3.77
CA ARG A 247 27.02 33.82 -4.17
C ARG A 247 27.13 32.32 -3.81
N ALA A 248 26.96 31.96 -2.57
CA ALA A 248 26.47 30.66 -2.28
C ALA A 248 25.15 30.58 -3.03
N VAL A 249 25.02 29.67 -3.97
CA VAL A 249 23.73 29.31 -4.52
C VAL A 249 22.84 29.16 -3.29
N LEU A 250 21.89 30.10 -3.09
CA LEU A 250 20.99 30.09 -1.94
C LEU A 250 20.14 28.82 -2.01
N TYR A 251 20.71 27.77 -1.48
CA TYR A 251 20.11 26.52 -1.17
C TYR A 251 20.14 26.45 0.34
N ASP A 252 19.02 26.86 0.93
CA ASP A 252 18.81 26.67 2.34
C ASP A 252 18.71 25.18 2.60
N LYS A 253 19.78 24.56 3.13
CA LYS A 253 19.85 23.12 3.40
C LYS A 253 18.78 22.63 4.36
N ASP A 254 18.13 23.54 5.06
CA ASP A 254 17.25 23.24 6.19
C ASP A 254 15.88 23.96 6.09
N GLY A 255 15.53 24.57 4.93
CA GLY A 255 14.30 25.34 4.75
C GLY A 255 13.38 24.81 3.63
N ASP A 256 12.25 25.50 3.42
CA ASP A 256 11.23 25.13 2.41
C ASP A 256 11.83 24.98 0.99
N ALA A 257 12.87 25.78 0.65
CA ALA A 257 13.57 25.69 -0.64
C ALA A 257 14.31 24.35 -0.85
N HIS A 258 14.78 23.72 0.22
CA HIS A 258 15.36 22.37 0.20
C HIS A 258 14.31 21.35 -0.21
N PHE A 259 13.15 21.36 0.48
CA PHE A 259 12.06 20.43 0.19
C PHE A 259 11.47 20.66 -1.20
N ASP A 260 11.41 21.89 -1.68
CA ASP A 260 10.94 22.21 -3.03
C ASP A 260 11.89 21.68 -4.10
N THR A 261 13.21 21.82 -3.91
CA THR A 261 14.21 21.32 -4.87
C THR A 261 14.20 19.79 -4.93
N ILE A 262 14.11 19.11 -3.76
CA ILE A 262 13.98 17.66 -3.70
C ILE A 262 12.67 17.21 -4.35
N SER A 263 11.58 17.90 -4.07
CA SER A 263 10.27 17.62 -4.67
C SER A 263 10.33 17.79 -6.19
N ALA A 264 10.98 18.83 -6.69
CA ALA A 264 11.19 19.04 -8.12
C ALA A 264 12.04 17.91 -8.74
N PHE A 265 13.13 17.51 -8.07
CA PHE A 265 13.98 16.39 -8.50
C PHE A 265 13.18 15.08 -8.62
N ILE A 266 12.43 14.71 -7.58
CA ILE A 266 11.60 13.50 -7.59
C ILE A 266 10.52 13.57 -8.66
N LYS A 267 9.82 14.71 -8.78
CA LYS A 267 8.78 14.91 -9.80
C LYS A 267 9.32 14.86 -11.22
N SER A 268 10.54 15.34 -11.45
CA SER A 268 11.20 15.25 -12.74
C SER A 268 11.51 13.81 -13.13
N MET A 269 12.07 13.01 -12.21
CA MET A 269 12.27 11.58 -12.44
C MET A 269 10.93 10.84 -12.67
N ARG A 270 9.87 11.19 -11.92
CA ARG A 270 8.54 10.64 -12.07
C ARG A 270 7.91 10.99 -13.42
N GLY A 271 8.14 12.22 -13.89
CA GLY A 271 7.73 12.69 -15.21
C GLY A 271 8.59 12.16 -16.36
N SER A 272 9.62 11.35 -16.06
CA SER A 272 10.57 10.81 -17.04
C SER A 272 11.30 11.91 -17.84
N ASP A 273 11.62 13.02 -17.16
CA ASP A 273 12.45 14.11 -17.69
C ASP A 273 13.86 14.02 -17.10
N PRO A 274 14.82 13.37 -17.79
CA PRO A 274 16.18 13.21 -17.30
C PRO A 274 16.95 14.54 -17.22
N ASP A 275 16.67 15.49 -18.10
CA ASP A 275 17.36 16.77 -18.12
C ASP A 275 16.98 17.63 -16.91
N ALA A 276 15.69 17.73 -16.61
CA ALA A 276 15.21 18.40 -15.41
C ALA A 276 15.70 17.70 -14.13
N ALA A 277 15.68 16.35 -14.09
CA ALA A 277 16.21 15.61 -12.95
C ALA A 277 17.69 15.86 -12.71
N LEU A 278 18.51 15.83 -13.75
CA LEU A 278 19.94 16.18 -13.66
C LEU A 278 20.16 17.62 -13.18
N PHE A 279 19.36 18.57 -13.68
CA PHE A 279 19.46 19.97 -13.27
C PHE A 279 19.18 20.15 -11.78
N TRP A 280 18.09 19.60 -11.28
CA TRP A 280 17.75 19.72 -9.86
C TRP A 280 18.74 18.98 -8.96
N MET A 281 19.24 17.82 -9.40
CA MET A 281 20.31 17.11 -8.68
C MET A 281 21.61 17.89 -8.66
N ALA A 282 22.04 18.48 -9.79
CA ALA A 282 23.23 19.32 -9.86
C ALA A 282 23.11 20.52 -8.93
N LYS A 283 21.92 21.17 -8.89
CA LYS A 283 21.65 22.28 -7.96
C LYS A 283 21.83 21.84 -6.49
N MET A 284 21.36 20.65 -6.10
CA MET A 284 21.58 20.10 -4.76
C MET A 284 23.07 19.86 -4.47
N VAL A 285 23.78 19.22 -5.40
CA VAL A 285 25.21 18.91 -5.26
C VAL A 285 26.06 20.18 -5.13
N GLU A 286 25.85 21.20 -6.01
CA GLU A 286 26.55 22.46 -5.95
C GLU A 286 26.25 23.31 -4.70
N ALA A 287 25.04 23.15 -4.15
CA ALA A 287 24.67 23.70 -2.86
C ALA A 287 25.29 22.95 -1.66
N GLY A 288 26.03 21.87 -1.91
CA GLY A 288 26.71 21.06 -0.90
C GLY A 288 25.79 20.12 -0.13
N GLU A 289 24.67 19.67 -0.73
CA GLU A 289 23.84 18.61 -0.17
C GLU A 289 24.64 17.32 0.00
N ASP A 290 24.34 16.55 1.05
CA ASP A 290 24.96 15.25 1.25
C ASP A 290 24.56 14.29 0.12
N PRO A 291 25.49 13.81 -0.70
CA PRO A 291 25.19 12.85 -1.76
C PRO A 291 24.45 11.58 -1.26
N ARG A 292 24.71 11.16 -0.01
CA ARG A 292 24.01 10.02 0.61
C ARG A 292 22.53 10.32 0.82
N PHE A 293 22.18 11.58 1.11
CA PHE A 293 20.78 12.00 1.17
C PHE A 293 20.11 11.88 -0.20
N ILE A 294 20.79 12.32 -1.27
CA ILE A 294 20.28 12.18 -2.65
C ILE A 294 20.06 10.71 -2.99
N PHE A 295 21.03 9.82 -2.67
CA PHE A 295 20.88 8.38 -2.87
C PHE A 295 19.72 7.79 -2.05
N ARG A 296 19.51 8.22 -0.81
CA ARG A 296 18.33 7.79 -0.02
C ARG A 296 17.02 8.11 -0.72
N ARG A 297 16.89 9.29 -1.31
CA ARG A 297 15.71 9.69 -2.08
C ARG A 297 15.54 8.87 -3.35
N MET A 298 16.62 8.58 -4.05
CA MET A 298 16.61 7.71 -5.22
C MET A 298 16.26 6.25 -4.89
N LEU A 299 16.69 5.72 -3.75
CA LEU A 299 16.32 4.38 -3.27
C LEU A 299 14.82 4.28 -2.97
N ILE A 300 14.25 5.30 -2.32
CA ILE A 300 12.80 5.38 -2.10
C ILE A 300 12.07 5.41 -3.44
N PHE A 301 12.50 6.29 -4.35
CA PHE A 301 11.92 6.43 -5.68
C PHE A 301 12.00 5.13 -6.49
N ALA A 302 13.12 4.40 -6.43
CA ALA A 302 13.27 3.10 -7.07
C ALA A 302 12.22 2.07 -6.62
N SER A 303 11.82 2.11 -5.35
CA SER A 303 10.82 1.20 -4.80
C SER A 303 9.38 1.71 -4.95
N GLU A 304 9.16 3.03 -4.86
CA GLU A 304 7.86 3.68 -4.86
C GLU A 304 7.33 3.93 -6.26
N ASP A 305 8.16 4.53 -7.14
CA ASP A 305 7.75 5.05 -8.45
C ASP A 305 8.14 4.13 -9.63
N VAL A 306 9.28 3.45 -9.55
CA VAL A 306 9.68 2.43 -10.52
C VAL A 306 9.10 1.08 -10.12
N GLY A 307 9.26 0.70 -8.86
CA GLY A 307 8.68 -0.49 -8.27
C GLY A 307 8.95 -1.75 -9.09
N MET A 308 7.92 -2.54 -9.27
CA MET A 308 7.99 -3.80 -10.02
C MET A 308 7.96 -3.61 -11.55
N ALA A 309 7.83 -2.39 -12.07
CA ALA A 309 7.99 -2.17 -13.52
C ALA A 309 9.44 -2.45 -13.97
N ASP A 310 10.42 -2.15 -13.12
CA ASP A 310 11.80 -2.62 -13.28
C ASP A 310 12.40 -3.04 -11.92
N PRO A 311 12.33 -4.32 -11.56
CA PRO A 311 12.86 -4.85 -10.29
C PRO A 311 14.36 -4.61 -10.06
N ARG A 312 15.12 -4.30 -11.12
CA ARG A 312 16.56 -4.02 -11.05
C ARG A 312 16.87 -2.63 -10.51
N ALA A 313 15.91 -1.70 -10.59
CA ALA A 313 16.12 -0.29 -10.26
C ALA A 313 16.70 -0.10 -8.85
N LEU A 314 16.15 -0.78 -7.85
CA LEU A 314 16.66 -0.74 -6.48
C LEU A 314 18.11 -1.21 -6.37
N GLY A 315 18.46 -2.30 -7.07
CA GLY A 315 19.83 -2.85 -7.11
C GLY A 315 20.81 -1.88 -7.78
N VAL A 316 20.42 -1.25 -8.90
CA VAL A 316 21.25 -0.28 -9.61
C VAL A 316 21.58 0.91 -8.72
N VAL A 317 20.58 1.50 -8.05
CA VAL A 317 20.79 2.65 -7.15
C VAL A 317 21.62 2.25 -5.93
N ALA A 318 21.35 1.09 -5.32
CA ALA A 318 22.13 0.59 -4.19
C ALA A 318 23.61 0.37 -4.56
N SER A 319 23.88 -0.21 -5.73
CA SER A 319 25.25 -0.41 -6.23
C SER A 319 25.94 0.91 -6.53
N ALA A 320 25.23 1.88 -7.10
CA ALA A 320 25.76 3.23 -7.35
C ALA A 320 26.11 3.94 -6.03
N ALA A 321 25.26 3.84 -5.00
CA ALA A 321 25.53 4.39 -3.68
C ALA A 321 26.74 3.74 -3.01
N GLN A 322 26.91 2.43 -3.11
CA GLN A 322 28.08 1.72 -2.61
C GLN A 322 29.36 2.14 -3.36
N ALA A 323 29.30 2.23 -4.69
CA ALA A 323 30.44 2.71 -5.49
C ALA A 323 30.83 4.15 -5.13
N PHE A 324 29.85 5.01 -4.86
CA PHE A 324 30.09 6.36 -4.36
C PHE A 324 30.87 6.37 -3.05
N ASP A 325 30.54 5.48 -2.11
CA ASP A 325 31.25 5.39 -0.81
C ASP A 325 32.73 5.00 -0.95
N TYR A 326 33.10 4.26 -2.02
CA TYR A 326 34.49 3.93 -2.30
C TYR A 326 35.25 5.07 -3.04
N VAL A 327 34.58 5.76 -3.95
CA VAL A 327 35.19 6.74 -4.85
C VAL A 327 35.21 8.14 -4.23
N GLY A 328 34.09 8.56 -3.64
CA GLY A 328 33.89 9.91 -3.09
C GLY A 328 33.78 10.99 -4.15
N MET A 329 33.70 12.25 -3.69
CA MET A 329 33.69 13.43 -4.58
C MET A 329 35.13 13.80 -5.00
N PRO A 330 35.36 14.37 -6.19
CA PRO A 330 34.32 14.78 -7.18
C PRO A 330 33.88 13.69 -8.15
N GLU A 331 34.63 12.61 -8.32
CA GLU A 331 34.37 11.56 -9.33
C GLU A 331 33.06 10.80 -9.03
N GLY A 332 32.63 10.72 -7.78
CA GLY A 332 31.36 10.13 -7.38
C GLY A 332 30.12 10.76 -8.02
N ARG A 333 30.26 11.95 -8.66
CA ARG A 333 29.19 12.59 -9.46
C ARG A 333 28.72 11.70 -10.61
N PHE A 334 29.60 10.85 -11.16
CA PHE A 334 29.22 9.91 -12.22
C PHE A 334 28.23 8.85 -11.71
N HIS A 335 28.40 8.37 -10.48
CA HIS A 335 27.48 7.39 -9.88
C HIS A 335 26.12 8.00 -9.57
N LEU A 336 26.08 9.27 -9.12
CA LEU A 336 24.84 10.04 -8.95
C LEU A 336 24.11 10.20 -10.28
N ALA A 337 24.84 10.64 -11.31
CA ALA A 337 24.27 10.85 -12.64
C ALA A 337 23.74 9.55 -13.25
N GLN A 338 24.48 8.45 -13.15
CA GLN A 338 24.05 7.14 -13.65
C GLN A 338 22.76 6.67 -12.98
N ALA A 339 22.67 6.76 -11.65
CA ALA A 339 21.46 6.38 -10.90
C ALA A 339 20.25 7.27 -11.28
N CYS A 340 20.47 8.58 -11.37
CA CYS A 340 19.45 9.54 -11.78
C CYS A 340 18.91 9.26 -13.18
N LEU A 341 19.79 9.08 -14.17
CA LEU A 341 19.42 8.78 -15.55
C LEU A 341 18.67 7.45 -15.65
N TYR A 342 19.17 6.41 -14.96
CA TYR A 342 18.49 5.12 -14.92
C TYR A 342 17.05 5.25 -14.40
N LEU A 343 16.86 5.92 -13.27
CA LEU A 343 15.55 6.10 -12.66
C LEU A 343 14.63 6.98 -13.52
N SER A 344 15.17 8.02 -14.16
CA SER A 344 14.39 8.91 -15.02
C SER A 344 13.86 8.19 -16.26
N THR A 345 14.63 7.23 -16.81
CA THR A 345 14.31 6.51 -18.05
C THR A 345 13.63 5.16 -17.83
N ALA A 346 13.67 4.62 -16.60
CA ALA A 346 13.01 3.36 -16.27
C ALA A 346 11.49 3.46 -16.41
N PRO A 347 10.79 2.38 -16.76
CA PRO A 347 9.33 2.34 -16.70
C PRO A 347 8.84 2.56 -15.27
N LYS A 348 7.66 3.15 -15.11
CA LYS A 348 7.11 3.56 -13.81
C LYS A 348 5.92 2.70 -13.41
N SER A 349 5.88 2.28 -12.14
CA SER A 349 4.73 1.64 -11.53
C SER A 349 4.67 1.94 -10.04
N ASN A 350 3.51 2.38 -9.60
CA ASN A 350 3.23 2.61 -8.19
C ASN A 350 2.48 1.43 -7.53
N SER A 351 2.56 0.24 -8.12
CA SER A 351 1.86 -0.96 -7.62
C SER A 351 2.23 -1.35 -6.17
N ALA A 352 3.40 -0.91 -5.70
CA ALA A 352 3.84 -1.06 -4.31
C ALA A 352 2.90 -0.39 -3.30
N PHE A 353 2.09 0.61 -3.70
CA PHE A 353 1.04 1.20 -2.84
C PHE A 353 -0.03 0.19 -2.41
N ALA A 354 -0.13 -0.95 -3.08
CA ALA A 354 -0.97 -2.08 -2.65
C ALA A 354 -0.77 -2.47 -1.18
N PHE A 355 0.44 -2.27 -0.64
CA PHE A 355 0.72 -2.51 0.76
C PHE A 355 -0.03 -1.56 1.70
N PHE A 356 -0.19 -0.29 1.32
CA PHE A 356 -0.96 0.69 2.10
C PHE A 356 -2.46 0.40 2.06
N ASP A 357 -2.96 -0.12 0.92
CA ASP A 357 -4.34 -0.59 0.82
C ASP A 357 -4.57 -1.79 1.74
N ALA A 358 -3.61 -2.72 1.80
CA ALA A 358 -3.64 -3.84 2.73
C ALA A 358 -3.58 -3.37 4.20
N ILE A 359 -2.72 -2.40 4.55
CA ILE A 359 -2.69 -1.78 5.89
C ILE A 359 -4.06 -1.16 6.23
N SER A 360 -4.68 -0.48 5.26
CA SER A 360 -5.99 0.13 5.46
C SER A 360 -7.07 -0.91 5.71
N ALA A 361 -7.00 -2.06 5.04
CA ALA A 361 -7.88 -3.19 5.28
C ALA A 361 -7.70 -3.75 6.70
N VAL A 362 -6.46 -4.06 7.11
CA VAL A 362 -6.14 -4.55 8.47
C VAL A 362 -6.66 -3.60 9.56
N ARG A 363 -6.63 -2.28 9.33
CA ARG A 363 -7.13 -1.30 10.31
C ARG A 363 -8.65 -1.23 10.40
N LYS A 364 -9.36 -1.63 9.36
CA LYS A 364 -10.84 -1.54 9.27
C LYS A 364 -11.52 -2.84 9.72
N GLU A 365 -10.89 -3.97 9.45
CA GLU A 365 -11.45 -5.28 9.78
C GLU A 365 -11.22 -5.60 11.25
N GLN A 366 -12.29 -6.06 11.93
CA GLN A 366 -12.25 -6.47 13.34
C GLN A 366 -12.01 -7.97 13.52
N SER A 367 -12.15 -8.76 12.44
CA SER A 367 -11.96 -10.21 12.43
C SER A 367 -11.00 -10.58 11.32
N ASP A 368 -9.75 -10.82 11.67
CA ASP A 368 -8.63 -11.15 10.81
C ASP A 368 -8.01 -12.50 11.17
N GLU A 369 -8.83 -13.47 11.56
CA GLU A 369 -8.34 -14.81 11.90
C GLU A 369 -7.67 -15.47 10.69
N VAL A 370 -6.48 -16.02 10.95
CA VAL A 370 -5.76 -16.78 9.93
C VAL A 370 -6.56 -18.05 9.62
N PRO A 371 -6.86 -18.36 8.34
CA PRO A 371 -7.51 -19.60 7.98
C PRO A 371 -6.79 -20.82 8.56
N ASP A 372 -7.54 -21.81 9.08
CA ASP A 372 -6.95 -22.94 9.80
C ASP A 372 -5.94 -23.73 8.97
N SER A 373 -6.18 -23.85 7.66
CA SER A 373 -5.24 -24.48 6.71
C SER A 373 -3.88 -23.77 6.65
N LEU A 374 -3.79 -22.48 6.98
CA LEU A 374 -2.56 -21.70 6.93
C LEU A 374 -1.87 -21.56 8.31
N LYS A 375 -2.51 -22.04 9.38
CA LYS A 375 -1.92 -22.04 10.72
C LYS A 375 -0.77 -23.05 10.79
N ASP A 376 0.19 -22.79 11.65
CA ASP A 376 1.36 -23.66 11.83
C ASP A 376 0.96 -24.97 12.55
N ALA A 377 0.90 -26.05 11.81
CA ALA A 377 0.58 -27.38 12.31
C ALA A 377 1.54 -27.86 13.43
N SER A 378 2.82 -27.39 13.44
CA SER A 378 3.79 -27.76 14.47
C SER A 378 3.46 -27.22 15.86
N ARG A 379 2.57 -26.22 15.94
CA ARG A 379 2.09 -25.58 17.18
C ARG A 379 0.75 -26.09 17.67
N ASP A 380 0.12 -27.01 16.96
CA ASP A 380 -1.18 -27.58 17.33
C ASP A 380 -1.05 -28.72 18.34
N SER A 381 -0.53 -28.41 19.55
CA SER A 381 -0.41 -29.38 20.64
C SER A 381 -1.77 -29.83 21.23
N GLN A 382 -2.86 -29.15 20.89
CA GLN A 382 -4.21 -29.40 21.42
C GLN A 382 -5.17 -29.99 20.39
N GLY A 383 -4.76 -30.17 19.14
CA GLY A 383 -5.56 -30.81 18.09
C GLY A 383 -6.70 -29.94 17.56
N PHE A 384 -6.47 -28.62 17.46
CA PHE A 384 -7.46 -27.68 16.88
C PHE A 384 -7.53 -27.73 15.35
N GLY A 385 -6.71 -28.56 14.69
CA GLY A 385 -6.69 -28.71 13.22
C GLY A 385 -5.82 -27.65 12.50
N HIS A 386 -4.85 -27.04 13.17
CA HIS A 386 -3.94 -26.07 12.56
C HIS A 386 -3.13 -26.70 11.42
N GLY A 387 -3.15 -26.09 10.24
CA GLY A 387 -2.48 -26.57 9.04
C GLY A 387 -3.19 -27.73 8.34
N GLU A 388 -4.30 -28.20 8.89
CA GLU A 388 -5.10 -29.27 8.27
C GLU A 388 -5.75 -28.73 6.98
N GLY A 389 -5.59 -29.45 5.88
CA GLY A 389 -6.14 -29.07 4.58
C GLY A 389 -5.30 -28.08 3.76
N TYR A 390 -4.08 -27.74 4.18
CA TYR A 390 -3.16 -26.98 3.33
C TYR A 390 -2.74 -27.80 2.09
N LEU A 391 -2.97 -27.22 0.93
CA LEU A 391 -2.56 -27.80 -0.35
C LEU A 391 -1.18 -27.25 -0.71
N TYR A 392 -0.18 -28.11 -0.78
CA TYR A 392 1.20 -27.70 -1.06
C TYR A 392 1.41 -27.40 -2.55
N PRO A 393 1.59 -26.11 -2.96
CA PRO A 393 1.59 -25.76 -4.40
C PRO A 393 2.60 -26.51 -5.25
N HIS A 394 3.78 -26.87 -4.69
CA HIS A 394 4.81 -27.59 -5.44
C HIS A 394 4.43 -29.03 -5.82
N ALA A 395 3.37 -29.58 -5.24
CA ALA A 395 2.83 -30.89 -5.61
C ALA A 395 1.89 -30.81 -6.83
N TYR A 396 1.56 -29.60 -7.28
CA TYR A 396 0.63 -29.36 -8.38
C TYR A 396 1.37 -28.83 -9.63
N ARG A 397 0.72 -28.99 -10.79
CA ARG A 397 1.22 -28.46 -12.06
C ARG A 397 1.40 -26.93 -11.95
N ASP A 398 2.42 -26.40 -12.58
CA ASP A 398 2.82 -24.98 -12.56
C ASP A 398 3.11 -24.43 -11.15
N HIS A 399 3.31 -25.32 -10.15
CA HIS A 399 3.53 -24.97 -8.74
C HIS A 399 2.45 -24.04 -8.19
N TRP A 400 1.19 -24.25 -8.61
CA TRP A 400 0.07 -23.43 -8.21
C TRP A 400 -1.17 -24.28 -7.93
N VAL A 401 -1.97 -23.85 -6.94
CA VAL A 401 -3.25 -24.47 -6.58
C VAL A 401 -4.21 -23.40 -6.08
N ALA A 402 -5.48 -23.52 -6.49
CA ALA A 402 -6.53 -22.63 -5.99
C ALA A 402 -6.87 -23.00 -4.55
N GLN A 403 -6.46 -22.16 -3.61
CA GLN A 403 -6.85 -22.25 -2.19
C GLN A 403 -6.95 -20.88 -1.57
N GLN A 404 -7.61 -20.79 -0.43
CA GLN A 404 -7.80 -19.53 0.28
C GLN A 404 -6.54 -19.15 1.06
N TYR A 405 -6.07 -17.92 0.84
CA TYR A 405 -4.93 -17.33 1.54
C TYR A 405 -5.29 -16.10 2.36
N LEU A 406 -6.41 -15.44 2.05
CA LEU A 406 -6.92 -14.31 2.84
C LEU A 406 -7.94 -14.78 3.87
N PRO A 407 -8.13 -14.03 4.98
CA PRO A 407 -9.26 -14.24 5.88
C PRO A 407 -10.60 -14.20 5.12
N ASP A 408 -11.62 -14.90 5.64
CA ASP A 408 -12.94 -15.02 5.01
C ASP A 408 -13.56 -13.68 4.65
N VAL A 409 -13.43 -12.69 5.55
CA VAL A 409 -13.96 -11.34 5.38
C VAL A 409 -13.29 -10.56 4.24
N LEU A 410 -12.11 -10.99 3.82
CA LEU A 410 -11.33 -10.37 2.73
C LEU A 410 -11.29 -11.22 1.47
N GLN A 411 -12.05 -12.32 1.43
CA GLN A 411 -12.07 -13.21 0.27
C GLN A 411 -12.47 -12.45 -1.00
N GLY A 412 -11.71 -12.66 -2.08
CA GLY A 412 -11.91 -11.97 -3.36
C GLY A 412 -11.39 -10.53 -3.42
N ARG A 413 -10.86 -9.98 -2.32
CA ARG A 413 -10.28 -8.65 -2.31
C ARG A 413 -8.95 -8.61 -3.05
N ILE A 414 -8.78 -7.59 -3.88
CA ILE A 414 -7.59 -7.38 -4.70
C ILE A 414 -6.81 -6.18 -4.14
N PHE A 415 -5.55 -6.39 -3.75
CA PHE A 415 -4.62 -5.34 -3.36
C PHE A 415 -3.64 -5.04 -4.50
N TYR A 416 -2.84 -6.04 -4.89
CA TYR A 416 -1.84 -5.87 -5.93
C TYR A 416 -2.46 -5.95 -7.33
N GLN A 417 -2.25 -4.92 -8.13
CA GLN A 417 -2.64 -4.89 -9.55
C GLN A 417 -1.40 -4.56 -10.38
N PRO A 418 -0.83 -5.54 -11.09
CA PRO A 418 0.31 -5.30 -11.96
C PRO A 418 -0.01 -4.27 -13.03
N SER A 419 0.92 -3.33 -13.25
CA SER A 419 0.82 -2.35 -14.34
C SER A 419 1.12 -2.99 -15.69
N GLU A 420 0.96 -2.20 -16.76
CA GLU A 420 1.32 -2.59 -18.14
C GLU A 420 2.76 -2.24 -18.52
N GLN A 421 3.52 -1.78 -17.55
CA GLN A 421 4.83 -1.26 -17.79
C GLN A 421 5.90 -2.29 -17.40
N GLY A 422 6.92 -2.40 -18.24
CA GLY A 422 8.13 -3.15 -17.96
C GLY A 422 7.89 -4.60 -17.55
N PHE A 423 8.52 -5.03 -16.46
CA PHE A 423 8.41 -6.42 -15.97
C PHE A 423 6.99 -6.77 -15.51
N GLU A 424 6.22 -5.83 -14.96
CA GLU A 424 4.85 -6.12 -14.54
C GLU A 424 3.95 -6.51 -15.70
N ALA A 425 4.18 -5.96 -16.89
CA ALA A 425 3.44 -6.39 -18.08
C ALA A 425 3.62 -7.88 -18.38
N THR A 426 4.81 -8.43 -18.08
CA THR A 426 5.11 -9.85 -18.33
C THR A 426 4.45 -10.80 -17.33
N VAL A 427 4.28 -10.37 -16.07
CA VAL A 427 3.67 -11.22 -15.02
C VAL A 427 2.16 -11.00 -14.89
N ARG A 428 1.65 -9.92 -15.44
CA ARG A 428 0.25 -9.51 -15.30
C ARG A 428 -0.73 -10.58 -15.75
N GLU A 429 -0.48 -11.20 -16.89
CA GLU A 429 -1.36 -12.22 -17.44
C GLU A 429 -1.47 -13.43 -16.50
N ASN A 430 -0.35 -13.93 -15.98
CA ASN A 430 -0.34 -15.05 -15.06
C ASN A 430 -1.01 -14.72 -13.73
N VAL A 431 -0.73 -13.55 -13.16
CA VAL A 431 -1.39 -13.09 -11.92
C VAL A 431 -2.90 -13.00 -12.09
N THR A 432 -3.36 -12.51 -13.23
CA THR A 432 -4.79 -12.40 -13.55
C THR A 432 -5.41 -13.78 -13.74
N LYS A 433 -4.78 -14.67 -14.50
CA LYS A 433 -5.25 -16.05 -14.74
C LYS A 433 -5.39 -16.85 -13.43
N TYR A 434 -4.40 -16.76 -12.54
CA TYR A 434 -4.46 -17.44 -11.24
C TYR A 434 -5.58 -16.87 -10.35
N ARG A 435 -5.79 -15.58 -10.38
CA ARG A 435 -6.86 -14.92 -9.63
C ARG A 435 -8.25 -15.32 -10.15
N GLU A 436 -8.43 -15.34 -11.47
CA GLU A 436 -9.67 -15.80 -12.11
C GLU A 436 -9.97 -17.26 -11.72
N ALA A 437 -8.98 -18.13 -11.78
CA ALA A 437 -9.14 -19.54 -11.38
C ALA A 437 -9.43 -19.69 -9.88
N GLN A 438 -8.79 -18.88 -9.03
CA GLN A 438 -9.06 -18.87 -7.59
C GLN A 438 -10.50 -18.41 -7.29
N LEU A 439 -10.96 -17.35 -7.93
CA LEU A 439 -12.33 -16.87 -7.79
C LEU A 439 -13.35 -17.89 -8.30
N ALA A 440 -13.06 -18.55 -9.42
CA ALA A 440 -13.92 -19.58 -9.98
C ALA A 440 -14.06 -20.78 -9.03
N SER A 441 -12.97 -21.18 -8.35
CA SER A 441 -12.98 -22.20 -7.32
C SER A 441 -13.89 -21.83 -6.14
N PHE A 442 -13.81 -20.60 -5.65
CA PHE A 442 -14.64 -20.13 -4.54
C PHE A 442 -16.09 -19.88 -4.95
N HIS A 443 -16.33 -19.35 -6.15
CA HIS A 443 -17.68 -19.07 -6.64
C HIS A 443 -18.50 -20.36 -6.76
N SER A 444 -17.90 -21.43 -7.20
CA SER A 444 -18.55 -22.74 -7.30
C SER A 444 -19.03 -23.25 -5.93
N LEU A 445 -18.28 -22.97 -4.86
CA LEU A 445 -18.66 -23.33 -3.48
C LEU A 445 -19.74 -22.40 -2.91
N SER A 446 -19.62 -21.08 -3.11
CA SER A 446 -20.55 -20.07 -2.60
C SER A 446 -21.89 -20.03 -3.34
N ALA A 447 -21.93 -20.35 -4.62
CA ALA A 447 -23.15 -20.48 -5.39
C ALA A 447 -24.03 -21.62 -4.89
N ALA A 448 -23.41 -22.70 -4.42
CA ALA A 448 -24.11 -23.79 -3.76
C ALA A 448 -24.78 -23.36 -2.44
N GLU A 449 -24.15 -22.43 -1.70
CA GLU A 449 -24.72 -21.90 -0.44
C GLU A 449 -25.87 -20.91 -0.67
N LYS A 450 -25.80 -20.10 -1.75
CA LYS A 450 -26.76 -19.01 -2.01
C LYS A 450 -27.99 -19.42 -2.79
N SER A 451 -27.92 -20.48 -3.59
CA SER A 451 -28.99 -20.84 -4.53
C SER A 451 -30.25 -21.41 -3.90
N GLY A 452 -30.33 -21.58 -2.57
CA GLY A 452 -31.53 -22.09 -1.90
C GLY A 452 -31.95 -23.50 -2.35
N PHE A 453 -31.14 -24.15 -3.19
CA PHE A 453 -31.38 -25.50 -3.68
C PHE A 453 -30.90 -26.56 -2.69
N SER A 454 -31.68 -27.61 -2.58
CA SER A 454 -31.71 -28.54 -1.46
C SER A 454 -30.45 -29.40 -1.26
N ASN A 455 -29.44 -29.34 -2.08
CA ASN A 455 -28.40 -30.38 -2.10
C ASN A 455 -26.98 -29.80 -2.10
N TYR A 456 -26.57 -29.23 -0.97
CA TYR A 456 -25.18 -28.75 -0.75
C TYR A 456 -24.12 -29.85 -1.01
N TRP A 457 -24.42 -31.10 -0.69
CA TRP A 457 -23.52 -32.23 -0.92
C TRP A 457 -23.25 -32.49 -2.41
N GLU A 458 -24.18 -32.12 -3.29
CA GLU A 458 -23.99 -32.25 -4.75
C GLU A 458 -23.03 -31.20 -5.32
N ALA A 459 -22.83 -30.08 -4.63
CA ALA A 459 -21.88 -29.06 -5.05
C ALA A 459 -20.44 -29.59 -5.18
N ARG A 460 -20.10 -30.68 -4.47
CA ARG A 460 -18.82 -31.37 -4.60
C ARG A 460 -18.56 -31.91 -6.02
N THR A 461 -19.61 -32.17 -6.79
CA THR A 461 -19.47 -32.67 -8.19
C THR A 461 -19.03 -31.57 -9.15
N LEU A 462 -19.10 -30.31 -8.73
CA LEU A 462 -18.56 -29.18 -9.45
C LEU A 462 -17.06 -29.07 -9.10
N ASP A 463 -16.25 -29.92 -9.70
CA ASP A 463 -14.81 -29.84 -9.52
C ASP A 463 -14.31 -28.44 -9.96
N SER A 464 -13.64 -27.78 -9.05
CA SER A 464 -13.09 -26.45 -9.20
C SER A 464 -11.59 -26.41 -8.92
N SER A 465 -10.90 -27.53 -9.11
CA SER A 465 -9.45 -27.57 -9.03
C SER A 465 -8.85 -26.60 -10.05
N GLY A 466 -7.81 -25.89 -9.66
CA GLY A 466 -7.18 -24.89 -10.54
C GLY A 466 -6.69 -25.49 -11.85
N GLU A 467 -6.27 -26.75 -11.83
CA GLU A 467 -5.84 -27.49 -13.02
C GLU A 467 -7.01 -27.72 -13.98
N LEU A 468 -8.13 -28.23 -13.50
CA LEU A 468 -9.33 -28.42 -14.32
C LEU A 468 -9.84 -27.10 -14.89
N LEU A 469 -9.86 -26.03 -14.08
CA LEU A 469 -10.32 -24.71 -14.53
C LEU A 469 -9.43 -24.14 -15.63
N ASN A 470 -8.11 -24.32 -15.54
CA ASN A 470 -7.19 -23.94 -16.59
C ASN A 470 -7.42 -24.74 -17.87
N GLU A 471 -7.60 -26.05 -17.78
CA GLU A 471 -7.89 -26.90 -18.93
C GLU A 471 -9.24 -26.54 -19.58
N ILE A 472 -10.28 -26.27 -18.79
CA ILE A 472 -11.58 -25.81 -19.32
C ILE A 472 -11.40 -24.51 -20.10
N ARG A 473 -10.66 -23.55 -19.55
CA ARG A 473 -10.37 -22.27 -20.21
C ARG A 473 -9.66 -22.48 -21.54
N GLU A 474 -8.57 -23.26 -21.54
CA GLU A 474 -7.79 -23.55 -22.74
C GLU A 474 -8.65 -24.26 -23.80
N LYS A 475 -9.45 -25.25 -23.39
CA LYS A 475 -10.28 -26.01 -24.32
C LYS A 475 -11.43 -25.18 -24.90
N ILE A 476 -12.12 -24.41 -24.08
CA ILE A 476 -13.16 -23.48 -24.55
C ILE A 476 -12.58 -22.51 -25.56
N THR A 477 -11.41 -21.95 -25.27
CA THR A 477 -10.71 -21.02 -26.18
C THR A 477 -10.38 -21.69 -27.52
N GLU A 478 -9.79 -22.90 -27.49
CA GLU A 478 -9.46 -23.68 -28.69
C GLU A 478 -10.69 -23.90 -29.58
N ILE A 479 -11.79 -24.36 -28.98
CA ILE A 479 -12.98 -24.72 -29.77
C ILE A 479 -13.86 -23.51 -30.12
N SER A 480 -13.64 -22.33 -29.51
CA SER A 480 -14.45 -21.13 -29.79
C SER A 480 -14.14 -20.47 -31.14
N ARG A 481 -12.97 -20.73 -31.71
CA ARG A 481 -12.52 -20.09 -32.96
C ARG A 481 -12.69 -18.57 -32.92
N LEU A 482 -12.21 -17.97 -31.85
CA LEU A 482 -12.33 -16.52 -31.63
C LEU A 482 -11.51 -15.72 -32.66
N SER A 483 -12.02 -14.57 -33.04
CA SER A 483 -11.29 -13.55 -33.80
C SER A 483 -11.27 -12.24 -32.99
N ARG A 484 -10.35 -11.32 -33.33
CA ARG A 484 -10.26 -10.02 -32.65
C ARG A 484 -11.56 -9.20 -32.73
N ASN A 485 -12.37 -9.45 -33.76
CA ASN A 485 -13.61 -8.72 -34.04
C ASN A 485 -14.86 -9.52 -33.65
N SER A 486 -14.75 -10.62 -32.91
CA SER A 486 -15.90 -11.42 -32.51
C SER A 486 -16.72 -10.69 -31.44
N LEU A 487 -18.00 -10.51 -31.69
CA LEU A 487 -18.94 -10.06 -30.67
C LEU A 487 -19.33 -11.26 -29.78
N ALA A 488 -18.97 -11.23 -28.52
CA ALA A 488 -19.10 -12.37 -27.64
C ALA A 488 -19.96 -12.12 -26.39
N LEU A 489 -20.71 -13.14 -25.98
CA LEU A 489 -21.46 -13.18 -24.72
C LEU A 489 -20.97 -14.33 -23.84
N VAL A 490 -20.64 -14.03 -22.60
CA VAL A 490 -20.32 -15.03 -21.57
C VAL A 490 -21.53 -15.25 -20.66
N LEU A 491 -22.02 -16.47 -20.65
CA LEU A 491 -23.09 -16.92 -19.75
C LEU A 491 -22.48 -17.42 -18.44
N ASN A 492 -23.14 -17.20 -17.32
CA ASN A 492 -22.67 -17.58 -15.99
C ASN A 492 -21.26 -17.08 -15.71
N ALA A 493 -21.04 -15.78 -15.96
CA ALA A 493 -19.73 -15.14 -15.95
C ALA A 493 -19.22 -14.74 -14.56
N GLY A 494 -19.94 -15.05 -13.48
CA GLY A 494 -19.70 -14.52 -12.14
C GLY A 494 -18.31 -14.81 -11.57
N ASP A 495 -17.65 -15.87 -12.04
CA ASP A 495 -16.29 -16.24 -11.65
C ASP A 495 -15.17 -15.50 -12.44
N GLY A 496 -15.51 -14.87 -13.56
CA GLY A 496 -14.56 -14.14 -14.41
C GLY A 496 -13.68 -15.03 -15.30
N LEU A 497 -13.66 -16.36 -15.12
CA LEU A 497 -12.72 -17.27 -15.76
C LEU A 497 -12.75 -17.18 -17.29
N LEU A 498 -13.93 -17.30 -17.88
CA LEU A 498 -14.10 -17.24 -19.33
C LEU A 498 -14.13 -15.79 -19.81
N LEU A 499 -14.72 -14.88 -19.04
CA LEU A 499 -14.75 -13.46 -19.37
C LEU A 499 -13.37 -12.86 -19.56
N GLY A 500 -12.45 -13.12 -18.64
CA GLY A 500 -11.07 -12.65 -18.72
C GLY A 500 -10.33 -13.18 -19.94
N GLU A 501 -10.57 -14.44 -20.30
CA GLU A 501 -9.94 -15.04 -21.48
C GLU A 501 -10.47 -14.41 -22.77
N LEU A 502 -11.77 -14.19 -22.87
CA LEU A 502 -12.35 -13.54 -24.04
C LEU A 502 -11.86 -12.08 -24.20
N ILE A 503 -11.78 -11.32 -23.10
CA ILE A 503 -11.22 -9.96 -23.12
C ILE A 503 -9.75 -9.93 -23.61
N ARG A 504 -8.96 -10.95 -23.30
CA ARG A 504 -7.57 -11.05 -23.78
C ARG A 504 -7.46 -11.32 -25.28
N GLN A 505 -8.42 -12.04 -25.85
CA GLN A 505 -8.38 -12.48 -27.25
C GLN A 505 -9.16 -11.55 -28.20
N ILE A 506 -10.24 -10.96 -27.73
CA ILE A 506 -11.06 -10.02 -28.50
C ILE A 506 -10.56 -8.61 -28.21
N SER A 507 -9.93 -7.96 -29.19
CA SER A 507 -9.33 -6.63 -28.99
C SER A 507 -10.11 -5.48 -29.63
N ASP A 508 -11.02 -5.77 -30.55
CA ASP A 508 -11.64 -4.78 -31.41
C ASP A 508 -13.17 -4.65 -31.16
N GLU A 509 -13.74 -5.56 -30.35
CA GLU A 509 -15.17 -5.58 -30.01
C GLU A 509 -15.40 -5.73 -28.49
N THR A 510 -16.60 -5.38 -28.05
CA THR A 510 -17.01 -5.47 -26.65
C THR A 510 -17.42 -6.88 -26.27
N VAL A 511 -16.94 -7.38 -25.11
CA VAL A 511 -17.38 -8.65 -24.53
C VAL A 511 -18.51 -8.38 -23.54
N TYR A 512 -19.62 -9.10 -23.71
CA TYR A 512 -20.77 -9.06 -22.84
C TYR A 512 -20.73 -10.21 -21.84
N ALA A 513 -21.20 -9.97 -20.62
CA ALA A 513 -21.21 -10.96 -19.55
C ALA A 513 -22.52 -10.95 -18.79
N LEU A 514 -23.10 -12.12 -18.59
CA LEU A 514 -24.29 -12.33 -17.77
C LEU A 514 -23.90 -12.93 -16.44
N VAL A 515 -24.33 -12.29 -15.35
CA VAL A 515 -24.10 -12.71 -13.97
C VAL A 515 -25.42 -12.77 -13.19
N GLU A 516 -25.47 -13.52 -12.10
CA GLU A 516 -26.68 -13.67 -11.29
C GLU A 516 -26.93 -12.51 -10.32
N THR A 517 -25.87 -11.86 -9.84
CA THR A 517 -25.99 -10.86 -8.76
C THR A 517 -25.28 -9.55 -9.09
N GLU A 518 -25.77 -8.46 -8.51
CA GLU A 518 -25.11 -7.15 -8.59
C GLU A 518 -23.73 -7.14 -7.92
N SER A 519 -23.54 -7.99 -6.89
CA SER A 519 -22.25 -8.16 -6.23
C SER A 519 -21.19 -8.74 -7.18
N GLU A 520 -21.55 -9.76 -7.97
CA GLU A 520 -20.70 -10.33 -9.00
C GLU A 520 -20.34 -9.31 -10.08
N LYS A 521 -21.32 -8.55 -10.51
CA LYS A 521 -21.11 -7.46 -11.47
C LYS A 521 -20.09 -6.44 -10.96
N GLN A 522 -20.22 -6.01 -9.70
CA GLN A 522 -19.26 -5.06 -9.10
C GLN A 522 -17.86 -5.68 -8.97
N LEU A 523 -17.77 -6.97 -8.62
CA LEU A 523 -16.51 -7.70 -8.56
C LEU A 523 -15.81 -7.70 -9.93
N LEU A 524 -16.53 -8.08 -10.98
CA LEU A 524 -15.98 -8.11 -12.34
C LEU A 524 -15.56 -6.72 -12.84
N TYR A 525 -16.34 -5.69 -12.57
CA TYR A 525 -15.93 -4.32 -12.90
C TYR A 525 -14.65 -3.94 -12.16
N GLY A 526 -14.51 -4.26 -10.88
CA GLY A 526 -13.28 -4.00 -10.12
C GLY A 526 -12.06 -4.73 -10.68
N MET A 527 -12.24 -5.94 -11.23
CA MET A 527 -11.17 -6.72 -11.85
C MET A 527 -10.70 -6.14 -13.19
N TYR A 528 -11.64 -5.66 -14.02
CA TYR A 528 -11.36 -5.26 -15.40
C TYR A 528 -11.43 -3.74 -15.64
N GLU A 529 -11.74 -2.92 -14.63
CA GLU A 529 -11.82 -1.46 -14.75
C GLU A 529 -10.52 -0.81 -15.23
N LYS A 530 -9.39 -1.40 -14.87
CA LYS A 530 -8.04 -0.95 -15.25
C LYS A 530 -7.41 -1.83 -16.33
N SER A 531 -8.23 -2.53 -17.12
CA SER A 531 -7.70 -3.34 -18.22
C SER A 531 -7.16 -2.45 -19.34
N SER A 532 -5.95 -2.75 -19.79
CA SER A 532 -5.23 -2.02 -20.84
C SER A 532 -5.78 -2.21 -22.24
N SER A 533 -6.55 -3.26 -22.45
CA SER A 533 -7.16 -3.51 -23.75
C SER A 533 -8.10 -2.37 -24.19
N GLY A 534 -8.37 -1.41 -23.30
CA GLY A 534 -9.31 -0.32 -23.54
C GLY A 534 -10.78 -0.79 -23.63
N ILE A 535 -10.98 -2.10 -23.73
CA ILE A 535 -12.30 -2.71 -23.84
C ILE A 535 -12.79 -3.03 -22.44
N LYS A 536 -13.86 -2.35 -22.04
CA LYS A 536 -14.57 -2.65 -20.79
C LYS A 536 -15.67 -3.66 -21.10
N PRO A 537 -15.76 -4.78 -20.35
CA PRO A 537 -16.90 -5.68 -20.54
C PRO A 537 -18.21 -4.99 -20.16
N VAL A 538 -19.27 -5.32 -20.86
CA VAL A 538 -20.63 -4.95 -20.47
C VAL A 538 -21.19 -6.07 -19.60
N VAL A 539 -21.24 -5.85 -18.28
CA VAL A 539 -21.74 -6.87 -17.34
C VAL A 539 -23.18 -6.55 -16.95
N VAL A 540 -24.07 -7.52 -17.14
CA VAL A 540 -25.48 -7.40 -16.79
C VAL A 540 -25.83 -8.43 -15.72
N ALA A 541 -26.42 -7.96 -14.62
CA ALA A 541 -26.89 -8.81 -13.54
C ALA A 541 -28.37 -9.16 -13.73
N ASP A 542 -28.70 -10.44 -13.72
CA ASP A 542 -30.07 -10.93 -13.78
C ASP A 542 -30.30 -12.06 -12.77
N LYS A 543 -31.12 -11.78 -11.76
CA LYS A 543 -31.48 -12.73 -10.70
C LYS A 543 -32.37 -13.90 -11.17
N SER A 544 -33.00 -13.77 -12.34
CA SER A 544 -33.94 -14.79 -12.78
C SER A 544 -33.27 -16.01 -13.39
N GLY A 545 -31.98 -15.93 -13.73
CA GLY A 545 -31.29 -16.95 -14.52
C GLY A 545 -31.98 -17.24 -15.86
N ASN A 546 -33.00 -16.44 -16.20
CA ASN A 546 -33.78 -16.62 -17.40
C ASN A 546 -33.26 -15.66 -18.49
N PRO A 547 -32.66 -16.21 -19.54
CA PRO A 547 -32.18 -15.42 -20.64
C PRO A 547 -33.25 -14.51 -21.29
N ALA A 548 -34.50 -14.85 -21.16
CA ALA A 548 -35.59 -14.06 -21.72
C ALA A 548 -35.84 -12.69 -21.03
N SER A 549 -35.30 -12.52 -19.80
CA SER A 549 -35.36 -11.25 -19.06
C SER A 549 -34.21 -10.31 -19.38
N PHE A 550 -33.25 -10.79 -20.15
CA PHE A 550 -32.04 -10.07 -20.53
C PHE A 550 -32.36 -9.04 -21.61
N LYS A 551 -32.40 -7.78 -21.27
CA LYS A 551 -32.57 -6.66 -22.19
C LYS A 551 -31.24 -6.32 -22.85
N ILE A 552 -30.84 -7.08 -23.84
CA ILE A 552 -29.85 -6.68 -24.82
C ILE A 552 -30.63 -6.32 -26.08
N ASP A 553 -30.69 -5.06 -26.39
CA ASP A 553 -31.42 -4.56 -27.56
C ASP A 553 -30.83 -5.19 -28.83
N ASP A 554 -31.59 -6.09 -29.46
CA ASP A 554 -31.38 -6.70 -30.79
C ASP A 554 -29.93 -7.12 -31.18
N LEU A 555 -29.02 -7.30 -30.22
CA LEU A 555 -27.67 -7.76 -30.52
C LEU A 555 -27.65 -9.27 -30.78
N LEU A 556 -26.99 -9.65 -31.87
CA LEU A 556 -26.71 -11.03 -32.22
C LEU A 556 -25.20 -11.30 -32.04
N PHE A 557 -24.86 -12.30 -31.24
CA PHE A 557 -23.48 -12.64 -30.89
C PHE A 557 -22.91 -13.67 -31.85
N ASP A 558 -21.63 -13.49 -32.20
CA ASP A 558 -20.89 -14.46 -32.98
C ASP A 558 -20.47 -15.65 -32.11
N ARG A 559 -20.24 -15.40 -30.82
CA ARG A 559 -19.84 -16.41 -29.84
C ARG A 559 -20.63 -16.27 -28.56
N VAL A 560 -21.33 -17.31 -28.17
CA VAL A 560 -21.96 -17.45 -26.86
C VAL A 560 -21.22 -18.53 -26.10
N VAL A 561 -20.54 -18.15 -25.02
CA VAL A 561 -19.64 -19.04 -24.28
C VAL A 561 -20.15 -19.20 -22.86
N GLY A 562 -20.09 -20.39 -22.29
CA GLY A 562 -20.55 -20.61 -20.92
C GLY A 562 -19.95 -21.83 -20.24
N ARG A 563 -19.95 -21.80 -18.90
CA ARG A 563 -19.55 -22.94 -18.05
C ARG A 563 -20.64 -23.23 -17.03
N ASN A 564 -21.02 -24.49 -16.91
CA ASN A 564 -22.07 -24.95 -15.96
C ASN A 564 -23.39 -24.15 -16.08
N VAL A 565 -23.77 -23.78 -17.29
CA VAL A 565 -24.96 -22.99 -17.58
C VAL A 565 -26.24 -23.82 -17.51
N LEU A 566 -26.11 -25.15 -17.75
CA LEU A 566 -27.22 -26.10 -17.78
C LEU A 566 -27.57 -26.68 -16.40
N HIS A 567 -26.74 -26.44 -15.40
CA HIS A 567 -26.83 -27.07 -14.06
C HIS A 567 -28.15 -26.84 -13.35
N ASN A 568 -28.70 -25.63 -13.47
CA ASN A 568 -29.92 -25.23 -12.76
C ASN A 568 -31.15 -25.20 -13.70
N GLN A 569 -31.02 -25.72 -14.92
CA GLN A 569 -32.10 -25.71 -15.91
C GLN A 569 -32.85 -27.04 -15.90
N ASN A 570 -34.13 -27.04 -15.55
CA ASN A 570 -34.96 -28.24 -15.58
C ASN A 570 -35.12 -28.79 -17.01
N ASP A 571 -35.36 -27.88 -17.97
CA ASP A 571 -35.46 -28.17 -19.40
C ASP A 571 -34.31 -27.49 -20.15
N LYS A 572 -33.28 -28.23 -20.43
CA LYS A 572 -32.05 -27.77 -21.06
C LYS A 572 -32.24 -27.40 -22.51
N ALA A 573 -33.08 -28.14 -23.21
CA ALA A 573 -33.36 -27.87 -24.61
C ALA A 573 -34.12 -26.56 -24.79
N SER A 574 -35.14 -26.28 -23.96
CA SER A 574 -35.85 -25.01 -23.97
C SER A 574 -34.95 -23.83 -23.61
N PHE A 575 -34.03 -24.00 -22.66
CA PHE A 575 -33.03 -23.00 -22.34
C PHE A 575 -32.13 -22.70 -23.56
N LEU A 576 -31.55 -23.71 -24.16
CA LEU A 576 -30.68 -23.56 -25.35
C LEU A 576 -31.46 -22.97 -26.56
N LYS A 577 -32.74 -23.27 -26.70
CA LYS A 577 -33.63 -22.61 -27.68
C LYS A 577 -33.75 -21.10 -27.40
N THR A 578 -33.73 -20.69 -26.13
CA THR A 578 -33.73 -19.28 -25.80
C THR A 578 -32.37 -18.66 -26.15
N VAL A 579 -31.26 -19.32 -25.82
CA VAL A 579 -29.89 -18.91 -26.16
C VAL A 579 -29.75 -18.74 -27.68
N SER A 580 -30.37 -19.61 -28.48
CA SER A 580 -30.28 -19.54 -29.92
C SER A 580 -30.82 -18.22 -30.54
N LYS A 581 -31.65 -17.49 -29.80
CA LYS A 581 -32.19 -16.19 -30.27
C LYS A 581 -31.12 -15.09 -30.26
N TRP A 582 -30.05 -15.25 -29.50
CA TRP A 582 -28.97 -14.29 -29.40
C TRP A 582 -27.78 -14.61 -30.32
N ILE A 583 -27.82 -15.73 -31.02
CA ILE A 583 -26.73 -16.18 -31.88
C ILE A 583 -26.93 -15.68 -33.28
N SER A 584 -25.91 -15.08 -33.89
CA SER A 584 -25.90 -14.63 -35.29
C SER A 584 -25.95 -15.82 -36.26
N ALA A 585 -26.20 -15.56 -37.55
CA ALA A 585 -26.35 -16.62 -38.56
C ALA A 585 -25.15 -17.57 -38.67
N GLU A 586 -23.92 -17.08 -38.45
CA GLU A 586 -22.68 -17.82 -38.40
C GLU A 586 -22.16 -18.01 -37.00
N GLY A 587 -22.98 -17.71 -35.98
CA GLY A 587 -22.61 -17.74 -34.59
C GLY A 587 -22.56 -19.13 -34.00
N LEU A 588 -21.80 -19.27 -32.93
CA LEU A 588 -21.54 -20.54 -32.24
C LEU A 588 -21.93 -20.42 -30.76
N ALA A 589 -22.55 -21.47 -30.21
CA ALA A 589 -22.63 -21.69 -28.76
C ALA A 589 -21.57 -22.67 -28.33
N ILE A 590 -20.76 -22.29 -27.35
CA ILE A 590 -19.63 -23.08 -26.85
C ILE A 590 -19.78 -23.25 -25.33
N LEU A 591 -20.03 -24.46 -24.89
CA LEU A 591 -20.31 -24.74 -23.48
C LEU A 591 -19.38 -25.82 -22.92
N ALA A 592 -19.04 -25.65 -21.65
CA ALA A 592 -18.38 -26.67 -20.83
C ALA A 592 -19.29 -26.99 -19.63
N GLU A 593 -19.79 -28.21 -19.58
CA GLU A 593 -20.73 -28.65 -18.57
C GLU A 593 -20.18 -29.81 -17.77
N ASN A 594 -20.12 -29.68 -16.45
CA ASN A 594 -19.86 -30.84 -15.61
C ASN A 594 -21.05 -31.82 -15.68
N VAL A 595 -20.75 -33.11 -15.68
CA VAL A 595 -21.75 -34.18 -15.77
C VAL A 595 -21.80 -34.95 -14.43
N PRO A 596 -22.59 -34.49 -13.44
CA PRO A 596 -22.62 -35.08 -12.09
C PRO A 596 -23.01 -36.55 -12.11
N SER A 597 -23.89 -36.97 -13.00
CA SER A 597 -24.31 -38.36 -13.15
C SER A 597 -23.14 -39.34 -13.46
N LEU A 598 -22.05 -38.86 -14.08
CA LEU A 598 -20.84 -39.62 -14.39
C LEU A 598 -19.66 -39.31 -13.44
N GLY A 599 -19.82 -38.37 -12.52
CA GLY A 599 -18.78 -37.91 -11.56
C GLY A 599 -18.56 -38.84 -10.39
N GLN A 600 -17.78 -38.38 -9.38
CA GLN A 600 -17.41 -39.15 -8.21
C GLN A 600 -18.63 -39.58 -7.38
N ARG A 601 -18.79 -40.88 -7.19
CA ARG A 601 -19.69 -41.46 -6.19
C ARG A 601 -18.98 -41.48 -4.84
N LEU A 602 -19.68 -41.16 -3.75
CA LEU A 602 -19.12 -41.24 -2.40
C LEU A 602 -18.89 -42.69 -1.96
N SER A 603 -19.75 -43.60 -2.40
CA SER A 603 -19.57 -45.04 -2.15
C SER A 603 -18.24 -45.58 -2.69
N ASN A 604 -17.72 -45.04 -3.80
CA ASN A 604 -16.45 -45.45 -4.38
C ASN A 604 -15.20 -44.98 -3.58
N LEU A 605 -15.35 -44.10 -2.64
CA LEU A 605 -14.26 -43.66 -1.75
C LEU A 605 -14.06 -44.61 -0.57
N ILE A 606 -15.02 -45.48 -0.29
CA ILE A 606 -15.01 -46.37 0.88
C ILE A 606 -14.05 -47.52 0.62
N PRO A 607 -13.06 -47.78 1.51
CA PRO A 607 -12.19 -48.95 1.39
C PRO A 607 -12.98 -50.26 1.42
N GLN A 608 -12.59 -51.25 0.59
CA GLN A 608 -13.35 -52.51 0.37
C GLN A 608 -13.69 -53.30 1.64
N ASP A 609 -12.88 -53.17 2.68
CA ASP A 609 -13.06 -53.93 3.94
C ASP A 609 -13.72 -53.14 5.07
N SER A 610 -14.15 -51.89 4.79
CA SER A 610 -14.67 -50.99 5.84
C SER A 610 -16.16 -51.16 6.13
N LEU A 611 -16.92 -51.70 5.21
CA LEU A 611 -18.35 -51.96 5.33
C LEU A 611 -18.69 -53.40 4.86
N ASP A 612 -19.78 -53.95 5.36
CA ASP A 612 -20.32 -55.21 4.91
C ASP A 612 -20.72 -55.16 3.42
N SER A 613 -20.47 -56.25 2.71
CA SER A 613 -20.66 -56.36 1.23
C SER A 613 -22.14 -56.12 0.84
N GLU A 614 -23.10 -56.58 1.64
CA GLU A 614 -24.51 -56.37 1.37
C GLU A 614 -24.88 -54.88 1.53
N PHE A 615 -24.33 -54.26 2.54
CA PHE A 615 -24.51 -52.81 2.75
C PHE A 615 -23.86 -51.98 1.65
N CYS A 616 -22.66 -52.33 1.17
CA CYS A 616 -22.02 -51.66 0.05
C CYS A 616 -22.89 -51.71 -1.22
N GLN A 617 -23.44 -52.87 -1.55
CA GLN A 617 -24.32 -53.03 -2.71
C GLN A 617 -25.58 -52.18 -2.58
N LYS A 618 -26.19 -52.14 -1.39
CA LYS A 618 -27.38 -51.33 -1.09
C LYS A 618 -27.07 -49.84 -1.21
N LEU A 619 -25.88 -49.42 -0.76
CA LEU A 619 -25.43 -48.01 -0.86
C LEU A 619 -25.25 -47.59 -2.31
N ILE A 620 -24.64 -48.43 -3.14
CA ILE A 620 -24.45 -48.14 -4.56
C ILE A 620 -25.80 -47.98 -5.26
N LEU A 621 -26.75 -48.89 -5.02
CA LEU A 621 -28.12 -48.80 -5.56
C LEU A 621 -28.83 -47.52 -5.12
N ALA A 622 -28.69 -47.17 -3.86
CA ALA A 622 -29.28 -45.93 -3.32
C ALA A 622 -28.68 -44.68 -3.96
N GLU A 623 -27.36 -44.65 -4.17
CA GLU A 623 -26.73 -43.55 -4.92
C GLU A 623 -27.19 -43.50 -6.37
N ASP A 624 -27.32 -44.60 -7.05
CA ASP A 624 -27.80 -44.63 -8.43
C ASP A 624 -29.22 -44.06 -8.56
N GLU A 625 -30.11 -44.33 -7.63
CA GLU A 625 -31.45 -43.71 -7.60
C GLU A 625 -31.37 -42.18 -7.40
N ILE A 626 -30.46 -41.69 -6.55
CA ILE A 626 -30.26 -40.23 -6.35
C ILE A 626 -29.78 -39.57 -7.65
N TYR A 627 -28.79 -40.17 -8.30
CA TYR A 627 -28.18 -39.59 -9.50
C TYR A 627 -29.02 -39.81 -10.80
N ASN A 628 -30.02 -40.65 -10.78
CA ASN A 628 -30.99 -40.81 -11.86
C ASN A 628 -32.31 -40.11 -11.60
N ASN A 629 -32.42 -39.30 -10.56
CA ASN A 629 -33.62 -38.57 -10.20
C ASN A 629 -34.03 -37.56 -11.28
N PRO A 630 -35.14 -37.75 -12.01
CA PRO A 630 -35.57 -36.87 -13.08
C PRO A 630 -36.04 -35.48 -12.61
N GLN A 631 -36.27 -35.31 -11.31
CA GLN A 631 -36.66 -34.02 -10.72
C GLN A 631 -35.44 -33.16 -10.35
N ASN A 632 -34.24 -33.72 -10.36
CA ASN A 632 -33.02 -32.99 -10.06
C ASN A 632 -32.38 -32.47 -11.35
N PRO A 633 -32.40 -31.15 -11.64
CA PRO A 633 -31.89 -30.58 -12.88
C PRO A 633 -30.38 -30.85 -13.09
N ARG A 634 -29.63 -31.14 -12.04
CA ARG A 634 -28.20 -31.46 -12.14
C ARG A 634 -27.92 -32.87 -12.63
N CYS A 635 -28.80 -33.80 -12.30
CA CYS A 635 -28.63 -35.23 -12.57
C CYS A 635 -29.63 -35.79 -13.57
N ASN A 636 -30.64 -35.03 -14.01
CA ASN A 636 -31.69 -35.49 -14.90
C ASN A 636 -31.26 -35.64 -16.38
N TRP A 637 -29.97 -35.67 -16.65
CA TRP A 637 -29.42 -35.75 -17.97
C TRP A 637 -28.08 -36.51 -18.05
N THR A 638 -27.79 -37.02 -19.21
CA THR A 638 -26.48 -37.56 -19.62
C THR A 638 -26.05 -36.88 -20.92
N PRO A 639 -24.78 -36.98 -21.33
CA PRO A 639 -24.35 -36.47 -22.64
C PRO A 639 -25.21 -37.02 -23.79
N GLU A 640 -25.58 -38.26 -23.75
CA GLU A 640 -26.37 -38.92 -24.80
C GLU A 640 -27.80 -38.35 -24.85
N THR A 641 -28.48 -38.27 -23.69
CA THR A 641 -29.84 -37.72 -23.64
C THR A 641 -29.90 -36.25 -24.03
N LEU A 642 -28.85 -35.46 -23.70
CA LEU A 642 -28.73 -34.07 -24.12
C LEU A 642 -28.51 -33.96 -25.64
N GLN A 643 -27.71 -34.85 -26.22
CA GLN A 643 -27.48 -34.88 -27.65
C GLN A 643 -28.78 -35.10 -28.41
N ASP A 644 -29.57 -36.11 -28.03
CA ASP A 644 -30.87 -36.39 -28.65
C ASP A 644 -31.85 -35.19 -28.56
N GLN A 645 -31.85 -34.51 -27.42
CA GLN A 645 -32.69 -33.31 -27.21
C GLN A 645 -32.28 -32.12 -28.10
N LEU A 646 -30.94 -31.92 -28.29
CA LEU A 646 -30.40 -30.84 -29.09
C LEU A 646 -30.70 -31.05 -30.57
N GLU A 647 -30.55 -32.28 -31.08
CA GLU A 647 -30.88 -32.67 -32.46
C GLU A 647 -32.39 -32.45 -32.76
N ALA A 648 -33.25 -32.74 -31.79
CA ALA A 648 -34.69 -32.52 -31.90
C ALA A 648 -35.09 -31.00 -31.94
N GLU A 649 -34.28 -30.12 -31.38
CA GLU A 649 -34.50 -28.65 -31.35
C GLU A 649 -33.69 -27.92 -32.43
N ASN A 650 -33.31 -28.59 -33.51
CA ASN A 650 -32.61 -28.03 -34.69
C ASN A 650 -31.18 -27.48 -34.37
N TRP A 651 -30.46 -28.05 -33.44
CA TRP A 651 -29.06 -27.78 -33.28
C TRP A 651 -28.22 -28.73 -34.08
N SER A 652 -27.16 -28.28 -34.75
CA SER A 652 -26.08 -29.09 -35.28
C SER A 652 -24.92 -29.10 -34.29
N ILE A 653 -24.42 -30.29 -34.00
CA ILE A 653 -23.29 -30.50 -33.14
C ILE A 653 -22.00 -30.53 -33.97
N ASP A 654 -21.17 -29.48 -33.86
CA ASP A 654 -19.90 -29.37 -34.59
C ASP A 654 -18.70 -29.92 -33.78
N TYR A 655 -18.84 -29.91 -32.45
CA TYR A 655 -17.85 -30.51 -31.55
C TYR A 655 -18.57 -31.10 -30.34
N TRP A 656 -18.18 -32.29 -29.94
CA TRP A 656 -18.71 -33.02 -28.81
C TRP A 656 -17.64 -33.87 -28.17
N HIS A 657 -17.24 -33.59 -26.96
CA HIS A 657 -16.19 -34.31 -26.29
C HIS A 657 -16.46 -34.46 -24.81
N VAL A 658 -16.59 -35.66 -24.32
CA VAL A 658 -16.68 -36.00 -22.91
C VAL A 658 -15.29 -36.33 -22.39
N LYS A 659 -14.79 -35.56 -21.44
CA LYS A 659 -13.47 -35.77 -20.87
C LYS A 659 -13.59 -36.08 -19.38
N GLU A 660 -12.91 -37.16 -18.97
CA GLU A 660 -12.76 -37.54 -17.57
C GLU A 660 -11.48 -36.97 -17.01
N TYR A 661 -11.56 -36.48 -15.75
CA TYR A 661 -10.45 -35.96 -14.98
C TYR A 661 -10.32 -36.72 -13.66
N SER A 662 -9.11 -36.98 -13.22
CA SER A 662 -8.79 -37.49 -11.89
C SER A 662 -7.85 -36.48 -11.22
N THR A 663 -8.30 -35.88 -10.13
CA THR A 663 -7.54 -34.87 -9.42
C THR A 663 -7.37 -35.27 -7.96
N PRO A 664 -6.18 -35.11 -7.36
CA PRO A 664 -6.00 -35.36 -5.94
C PRO A 664 -6.74 -34.29 -5.10
N VAL A 665 -7.73 -34.71 -4.32
CA VAL A 665 -8.54 -33.85 -3.45
C VAL A 665 -8.40 -34.29 -2.00
N MET A 666 -8.05 -33.35 -1.12
CA MET A 666 -8.08 -33.63 0.32
C MET A 666 -9.50 -33.50 0.86
N ILE A 667 -10.02 -34.58 1.42
CA ILE A 667 -11.33 -34.59 2.07
C ILE A 667 -11.18 -34.12 3.51
N ARG A 668 -11.59 -32.89 3.78
CA ARG A 668 -11.54 -32.29 5.12
C ARG A 668 -12.66 -32.84 6.02
N LYS A 669 -12.50 -32.71 7.33
CA LYS A 669 -13.55 -33.10 8.31
C LYS A 669 -14.85 -32.33 8.07
N GLU A 670 -14.72 -31.04 7.72
CA GLU A 670 -15.85 -30.17 7.41
C GLU A 670 -16.62 -30.66 6.19
N HIS A 671 -15.95 -31.20 5.15
CA HIS A 671 -16.63 -31.78 4.00
C HIS A 671 -17.48 -32.97 4.42
N VAL A 672 -16.95 -33.86 5.26
CA VAL A 672 -17.70 -35.00 5.78
C VAL A 672 -18.87 -34.54 6.66
N GLU A 673 -18.64 -33.55 7.51
CA GLU A 673 -19.71 -32.98 8.34
C GLU A 673 -20.82 -32.35 7.51
N GLN A 674 -20.48 -31.63 6.45
CA GLN A 674 -21.44 -31.03 5.52
C GLN A 674 -22.26 -32.12 4.76
N TRP A 675 -21.60 -33.17 4.30
CA TRP A 675 -22.30 -34.27 3.60
C TRP A 675 -23.23 -35.04 4.51
N PHE A 676 -22.85 -35.20 5.79
CA PHE A 676 -23.54 -36.05 6.77
C PHE A 676 -24.33 -35.26 7.81
N ASN A 677 -24.45 -33.93 7.74
CA ASN A 677 -25.21 -33.13 8.70
C ASN A 677 -26.70 -33.28 8.45
N ALA A 678 -27.39 -33.75 9.50
CA ALA A 678 -28.84 -33.95 9.48
C ALA A 678 -29.63 -32.70 9.91
N GLN A 679 -28.97 -31.67 10.41
CA GLN A 679 -29.59 -30.45 10.95
C GLN A 679 -29.21 -29.22 10.08
N THR A 680 -30.08 -28.89 9.15
CA THR A 680 -30.14 -27.54 8.64
C THR A 680 -31.52 -26.97 8.90
N GLU A 681 -31.59 -25.90 9.67
CA GLU A 681 -32.82 -25.12 9.94
C GLU A 681 -33.41 -24.49 8.65
N LYS A 682 -32.79 -24.72 7.51
CA LYS A 682 -33.20 -24.24 6.19
C LYS A 682 -33.17 -25.42 5.20
N GLN A 683 -34.32 -25.93 4.82
CA GLN A 683 -34.70 -26.65 3.57
C GLN A 683 -33.63 -27.37 2.68
N TYR A 684 -32.48 -27.79 3.20
CA TYR A 684 -31.43 -28.44 2.44
C TYR A 684 -31.35 -29.94 2.81
N SER A 685 -31.47 -30.81 1.81
CA SER A 685 -31.21 -32.23 2.00
C SER A 685 -29.69 -32.50 1.94
N GLY A 686 -29.13 -33.01 3.03
CA GLY A 686 -27.78 -33.56 3.04
C GLY A 686 -27.75 -34.97 2.44
N TYR A 687 -26.57 -35.52 2.18
CA TYR A 687 -26.41 -36.89 1.67
C TYR A 687 -27.13 -37.92 2.53
N LEU A 688 -27.07 -37.80 3.86
CA LEU A 688 -27.85 -38.62 4.77
C LEU A 688 -29.35 -38.54 4.52
N HIS A 689 -29.88 -37.37 4.22
CA HIS A 689 -31.31 -37.20 3.98
C HIS A 689 -31.77 -37.94 2.72
N GLU A 690 -31.03 -37.78 1.63
CA GLU A 690 -31.30 -38.46 0.36
C GLU A 690 -31.24 -39.99 0.55
N LEU A 691 -30.19 -40.48 1.23
CA LEU A 691 -30.06 -41.89 1.52
C LEU A 691 -31.08 -42.45 2.50
N SER A 692 -31.68 -41.62 3.35
CA SER A 692 -32.63 -42.07 4.41
C SER A 692 -33.88 -42.74 3.86
N SER A 693 -34.21 -42.50 2.59
CA SER A 693 -35.29 -43.18 1.87
C SER A 693 -34.99 -44.64 1.53
N PHE A 694 -33.70 -45.01 1.50
CA PHE A 694 -33.21 -46.31 1.02
C PHE A 694 -32.46 -47.09 2.09
N ILE A 695 -31.87 -46.43 3.07
CA ILE A 695 -30.92 -46.97 4.04
C ILE A 695 -31.44 -46.70 5.47
N SER A 696 -31.33 -47.69 6.39
CA SER A 696 -31.76 -47.51 7.75
C SER A 696 -30.90 -46.51 8.53
N GLN A 697 -31.46 -45.90 9.57
CA GLN A 697 -30.79 -44.93 10.44
C GLN A 697 -29.51 -45.49 11.08
N GLU A 698 -29.52 -46.77 11.47
CA GLU A 698 -28.34 -47.43 12.03
C GLU A 698 -27.23 -47.58 11.02
N GLN A 699 -27.57 -47.97 9.78
CA GLN A 699 -26.63 -48.07 8.69
C GLN A 699 -26.06 -46.68 8.28
N LEU A 700 -26.87 -45.62 8.36
CA LEU A 700 -26.41 -44.26 8.10
C LEU A 700 -25.40 -43.75 9.13
N GLN A 701 -25.57 -44.14 10.41
CA GLN A 701 -24.58 -43.83 11.45
C GLN A 701 -23.25 -44.53 11.20
N VAL A 702 -23.31 -45.83 10.86
CA VAL A 702 -22.11 -46.60 10.50
C VAL A 702 -21.39 -45.98 9.30
N LEU A 703 -22.13 -45.51 8.31
CA LEU A 703 -21.58 -44.84 7.13
C LEU A 703 -20.88 -43.54 7.51
N ASN A 704 -21.50 -42.70 8.34
CA ASN A 704 -20.91 -41.46 8.82
C ASN A 704 -19.61 -41.72 9.62
N GLU A 705 -19.60 -42.69 10.51
CA GLU A 705 -18.41 -43.06 11.26
C GLU A 705 -17.30 -43.60 10.34
N CYS A 706 -17.65 -44.37 9.31
CA CYS A 706 -16.72 -44.84 8.31
C CYS A 706 -16.05 -43.66 7.57
N PHE A 707 -16.83 -42.67 7.09
CA PHE A 707 -16.27 -41.49 6.40
C PHE A 707 -15.39 -40.65 7.32
N ARG A 708 -15.81 -40.45 8.60
CA ARG A 708 -15.00 -39.69 9.57
C ARG A 708 -13.68 -40.36 9.89
N LYS A 709 -13.66 -41.71 9.94
CA LYS A 709 -12.46 -42.48 10.30
C LYS A 709 -11.56 -42.77 9.12
N GLU A 710 -12.13 -43.15 7.97
CA GLU A 710 -11.37 -43.70 6.86
C GLU A 710 -11.15 -42.72 5.72
N ILE A 711 -11.92 -41.63 5.63
CA ILE A 711 -11.88 -40.70 4.50
C ILE A 711 -11.43 -39.29 4.92
N ALA A 712 -11.94 -38.79 6.06
CA ALA A 712 -11.58 -37.47 6.54
C ALA A 712 -10.08 -37.35 6.80
N GLY A 713 -9.46 -36.27 6.32
CA GLY A 713 -8.02 -36.01 6.41
C GLY A 713 -7.17 -36.74 5.38
N LYS A 714 -7.76 -37.50 4.44
CA LYS A 714 -7.03 -38.21 3.40
C LYS A 714 -7.14 -37.52 2.04
N VAL A 715 -6.09 -37.62 1.25
CA VAL A 715 -6.11 -37.25 -0.18
C VAL A 715 -6.68 -38.42 -0.97
N VAL A 716 -7.70 -38.17 -1.75
CA VAL A 716 -8.36 -39.14 -2.62
C VAL A 716 -8.27 -38.69 -4.07
N GLU A 717 -8.19 -39.65 -5.00
CA GLU A 717 -8.32 -39.37 -6.43
C GLU A 717 -9.79 -39.08 -6.74
N TRP A 718 -10.08 -37.81 -7.02
CA TRP A 718 -11.44 -37.32 -7.27
C TRP A 718 -11.74 -37.35 -8.76
N ARG A 719 -12.80 -38.07 -9.13
CA ARG A 719 -13.24 -38.22 -10.51
C ARG A 719 -14.24 -37.13 -10.87
N SER A 720 -13.96 -36.36 -11.91
CA SER A 720 -14.85 -35.36 -12.51
C SER A 720 -15.02 -35.62 -14.00
N VAL A 721 -16.20 -35.37 -14.53
CA VAL A 721 -16.48 -35.52 -15.97
C VAL A 721 -17.02 -34.22 -16.51
N CYS A 722 -16.40 -33.73 -17.58
CA CYS A 722 -16.81 -32.49 -18.25
C CYS A 722 -17.15 -32.78 -19.72
N LEU A 723 -18.29 -32.28 -20.13
CA LEU A 723 -18.73 -32.28 -21.52
C LEU A 723 -18.36 -30.93 -22.16
N PHE A 724 -17.57 -30.97 -23.21
CA PHE A 724 -17.28 -29.81 -24.06
C PHE A 724 -18.10 -29.92 -25.34
N MET A 725 -18.86 -28.86 -25.64
CA MET A 725 -19.70 -28.85 -26.85
C MET A 725 -19.57 -27.55 -27.61
N ARG A 726 -19.65 -27.64 -28.95
CA ARG A 726 -19.81 -26.50 -29.83
C ARG A 726 -21.02 -26.78 -30.74
N LEU A 727 -21.98 -25.88 -30.66
CA LEU A 727 -23.28 -26.02 -31.27
C LEU A 727 -23.46 -24.92 -32.35
N ILE A 728 -24.04 -25.30 -33.46
CA ILE A 728 -24.42 -24.42 -34.56
C ILE A 728 -25.93 -24.42 -34.63
N LYS A 729 -26.53 -23.25 -34.72
CA LYS A 729 -27.97 -23.13 -34.93
C LYS A 729 -28.32 -23.40 -36.40
N ASN A 730 -29.20 -24.36 -36.64
CA ASN A 730 -29.77 -24.56 -37.98
C ASN A 730 -30.92 -23.54 -38.18
N PHE A 731 -30.73 -22.62 -39.11
CA PHE A 731 -31.82 -21.75 -39.56
C PHE A 731 -32.70 -22.55 -40.51
N SER A 732 -33.90 -22.94 -40.09
CA SER A 732 -34.92 -23.39 -41.03
C SER A 732 -35.15 -22.26 -42.02
N ASN A 733 -34.94 -22.56 -43.31
CA ASN A 733 -35.40 -21.65 -44.37
C ASN A 733 -36.94 -21.56 -44.31
N GLU A 734 -37.48 -20.61 -43.47
CA GLU A 734 -38.82 -20.15 -43.61
C GLU A 734 -38.87 -18.87 -44.47
#